data_2533018a27265aaa5402561e9ed44b18
#
_entry.id   2533018a27265aaa5402561e9ed44b18
#
_cell.length_a   1.000
_cell.length_b   1.000
_cell.length_c   1.000
_cell.angle_alpha   90.00
_cell.angle_beta   90.00
_cell.angle_gamma   90.00
#
_symmetry.space_group_name_H-M   'P 1'
#
loop_
_entity.id
_entity.type
_entity.pdbx_description
1 polymer ?
#
loop_
_entity_poly.entity_id
_entity_poly.type
_entity_poly.pdbx_seq_one_letter_code
_entity_poly.pdbx_strand_id
1 'polypeptide(L)'
;MKLQVDGEELDLKASLKIFFGFNDFRGLQEEVIKSVLNKENTFVIMPTGGGKSLCYQLPALLQHGTAIVVSPLIALMKNQVDAIRGISKNDGIAHVLNSSLSKTQVEIVKQDISSGLTKLLYVAPESLTKEDYVAFLRTVPISFLAIDEAHCISEWGHDFRPEYRNLKSIMQRIGDNIPIIGLTATATPKVQEDILKNLNIANATTYLASFNRPNLFYEVRPKTQQVDRDIISFIKRNKRKSGIVYCLSRKRVEELAQMLQVNGVNALPYHAGLDTKQRVHNQDSFLKEDCDVIVATIAFGMGIDKPDVRYVVHHNVPKSIEGYYQETGRAGRDGGKGHCLMYYSYQDVEKLEKLVSKKKTSERNIGVMLLKEISNFAESSISRRKYLLSYFGEKYDATIHDDQDMDDNARYPKEKINAKNQLIYLMKTHFLDNKKVFIRDITKDLPLSKDDQIDEKFWKTLIIHSIIEGFLEKDINDLGSVKISETGKKYFSNPEDFYIMKDNDFSISHKTKKELIKASVIDAELMKRLVILRKNIAEKKSLPPYAILQEFSLEDMTYKYPTTLEEFKNINGVGEGKVVKFGNQFIELIRDYIKEFDIVKSEDIVLRTSGSKSSKKLSLIQNIDKKIPLDEISESRGIEFNILLSELESIVFSGTKLDIDYYVDDILDEDQQEELHEYFIDSESEDILVALDEFEGDYDEEELRIYRIKFLNDVSN
;
A
#
# COMPACT_ATOMS: atom_id res chain seq x y z
N MET A 1 -32.33 -4.92 30.57
CA MET A 1 -33.50 -5.62 29.98
C MET A 1 -33.17 -7.10 29.98
N LYS A 2 -34.00 -7.91 30.63
CA LYS A 2 -33.75 -9.33 30.74
C LYS A 2 -34.34 -10.04 29.53
N LEU A 3 -33.55 -10.91 28.91
CA LEU A 3 -33.94 -11.70 27.73
C LEU A 3 -34.17 -13.15 28.19
N GLN A 4 -35.15 -13.86 27.64
CA GLN A 4 -35.28 -15.29 27.85
C GLN A 4 -34.53 -16.04 26.76
N VAL A 5 -33.54 -16.86 27.17
CA VAL A 5 -32.74 -17.72 26.26
C VAL A 5 -32.82 -19.13 26.80
N ASP A 6 -33.30 -20.07 25.99
CA ASP A 6 -33.50 -21.48 26.36
C ASP A 6 -34.23 -21.71 27.71
N GLY A 7 -35.12 -20.77 28.09
CA GLY A 7 -35.93 -20.82 29.32
C GLY A 7 -35.32 -20.12 30.54
N GLU A 8 -34.13 -19.59 30.44
CA GLU A 8 -33.46 -18.85 31.52
C GLU A 8 -33.51 -17.32 31.25
N GLU A 9 -33.66 -16.56 32.33
CA GLU A 9 -33.64 -15.10 32.27
C GLU A 9 -32.20 -14.57 32.29
N LEU A 10 -31.73 -13.96 31.21
CA LEU A 10 -30.37 -13.50 30.99
C LEU A 10 -30.24 -11.97 31.02
N ASP A 11 -29.25 -11.47 31.76
CA ASP A 11 -28.76 -10.10 31.67
C ASP A 11 -27.53 -10.05 30.78
N LEU A 12 -27.69 -9.51 29.56
CA LEU A 12 -26.62 -9.44 28.56
C LEU A 12 -25.41 -8.60 29.00
N LYS A 13 -25.63 -7.51 29.75
CA LYS A 13 -24.51 -6.69 30.25
C LYS A 13 -23.72 -7.41 31.33
N ALA A 14 -24.43 -8.12 32.24
CA ALA A 14 -23.76 -8.96 33.23
C ALA A 14 -22.96 -10.09 32.56
N SER A 15 -23.51 -10.74 31.53
CA SER A 15 -22.82 -11.78 30.77
C SER A 15 -21.60 -11.21 30.02
N LEU A 16 -21.73 -10.04 29.39
CA LEU A 16 -20.60 -9.34 28.74
C LEU A 16 -19.45 -9.08 29.72
N LYS A 17 -19.80 -8.62 30.92
CA LYS A 17 -18.80 -8.36 31.98
C LYS A 17 -18.13 -9.64 32.47
N ILE A 18 -18.90 -10.71 32.66
CA ILE A 18 -18.38 -12.00 33.15
C ILE A 18 -17.41 -12.61 32.12
N PHE A 19 -17.79 -12.68 30.85
CA PHE A 19 -16.99 -13.38 29.86
C PHE A 19 -15.87 -12.50 29.26
N PHE A 20 -16.13 -11.21 29.02
CA PHE A 20 -15.21 -10.34 28.26
C PHE A 20 -14.65 -9.17 29.07
N GLY A 21 -15.14 -8.95 30.30
CA GLY A 21 -14.68 -7.85 31.16
C GLY A 21 -15.19 -6.46 30.76
N PHE A 22 -16.03 -6.34 29.74
CA PHE A 22 -16.59 -5.07 29.30
C PHE A 22 -17.87 -4.71 30.04
N ASN A 23 -18.06 -3.41 30.34
CA ASN A 23 -19.26 -2.93 31.02
C ASN A 23 -20.42 -2.65 30.06
N ASP A 24 -20.13 -2.23 28.83
CA ASP A 24 -21.13 -1.81 27.86
C ASP A 24 -20.81 -2.33 26.45
N PHE A 25 -21.86 -2.57 25.67
CA PHE A 25 -21.77 -2.87 24.24
C PHE A 25 -21.41 -1.65 23.43
N ARG A 26 -20.78 -1.84 22.28
CA ARG A 26 -20.43 -0.76 21.34
C ARG A 26 -21.37 -0.78 20.14
N GLY A 27 -21.88 0.41 19.77
CA GLY A 27 -22.73 0.57 18.57
C GLY A 27 -23.88 -0.45 18.55
N LEU A 28 -23.99 -1.22 17.47
CA LEU A 28 -25.09 -2.17 17.22
C LEU A 28 -24.88 -3.56 17.83
N GLN A 29 -23.85 -3.77 18.65
CA GLN A 29 -23.52 -5.13 19.18
C GLN A 29 -24.67 -5.73 19.98
N GLU A 30 -25.34 -4.96 20.83
CA GLU A 30 -26.42 -5.48 21.68
C GLU A 30 -27.62 -5.93 20.85
N GLU A 31 -28.01 -5.15 19.83
CA GLU A 31 -29.11 -5.48 18.94
C GLU A 31 -28.81 -6.72 18.11
N VAL A 32 -27.60 -6.82 17.56
CA VAL A 32 -27.14 -8.01 16.80
C VAL A 32 -27.16 -9.26 17.67
N ILE A 33 -26.62 -9.18 18.90
CA ILE A 33 -26.60 -10.30 19.85
C ILE A 33 -28.03 -10.77 20.18
N LYS A 34 -28.96 -9.83 20.39
CA LYS A 34 -30.38 -10.16 20.63
C LYS A 34 -31.00 -10.87 19.44
N SER A 35 -30.76 -10.43 18.22
CA SER A 35 -31.27 -11.07 17.00
C SER A 35 -30.76 -12.53 16.88
N VAL A 36 -29.47 -12.78 17.14
CA VAL A 36 -28.88 -14.12 17.12
C VAL A 36 -29.48 -15.01 18.24
N LEU A 37 -29.65 -14.46 19.44
CA LEU A 37 -30.25 -15.20 20.57
C LEU A 37 -31.73 -15.54 20.33
N ASN A 38 -32.44 -14.71 19.57
CA ASN A 38 -33.81 -14.95 19.11
C ASN A 38 -33.89 -15.95 17.94
N LYS A 39 -32.75 -16.51 17.52
CA LYS A 39 -32.66 -17.48 16.41
C LYS A 39 -33.09 -16.89 15.06
N GLU A 40 -32.89 -15.58 14.87
CA GLU A 40 -33.16 -14.87 13.60
C GLU A 40 -31.96 -14.96 12.67
N ASN A 41 -32.21 -15.06 11.35
CA ASN A 41 -31.17 -14.85 10.37
C ASN A 41 -30.72 -13.37 10.40
N THR A 42 -29.42 -13.16 10.53
CA THR A 42 -28.84 -11.84 10.79
C THR A 42 -27.74 -11.54 9.80
N PHE A 43 -27.70 -10.33 9.28
CA PHE A 43 -26.60 -9.86 8.44
C PHE A 43 -25.97 -8.61 9.03
N VAL A 44 -24.66 -8.61 9.21
CA VAL A 44 -23.95 -7.59 9.96
C VAL A 44 -22.83 -6.99 9.13
N ILE A 45 -22.85 -5.68 8.96
CA ILE A 45 -21.76 -4.92 8.39
C ILE A 45 -21.23 -3.96 9.45
N MET A 46 -20.00 -4.21 9.89
CA MET A 46 -19.30 -3.36 10.85
C MET A 46 -17.85 -3.16 10.42
N PRO A 47 -17.30 -1.97 10.55
CA PRO A 47 -15.90 -1.71 10.17
C PRO A 47 -14.94 -2.59 10.95
N THR A 48 -13.71 -2.73 10.43
CA THR A 48 -12.62 -3.39 11.17
C THR A 48 -12.39 -2.67 12.50
N GLY A 49 -12.29 -3.44 13.61
CA GLY A 49 -12.23 -2.88 14.96
C GLY A 49 -13.59 -2.58 15.60
N GLY A 50 -14.70 -2.76 14.88
CA GLY A 50 -16.08 -2.60 15.42
C GLY A 50 -16.54 -3.70 16.37
N GLY A 51 -15.72 -4.75 16.57
CA GLY A 51 -16.02 -5.85 17.51
C GLY A 51 -16.98 -6.89 16.95
N LYS A 52 -16.93 -7.18 15.64
CA LYS A 52 -17.75 -8.22 14.96
C LYS A 52 -17.74 -9.58 15.65
N SER A 53 -16.56 -10.02 16.13
CA SER A 53 -16.40 -11.34 16.75
C SER A 53 -17.28 -11.51 17.99
N LEU A 54 -17.45 -10.45 18.78
CA LEU A 54 -18.31 -10.47 19.97
C LEU A 54 -19.78 -10.79 19.62
N CYS A 55 -20.23 -10.35 18.44
CA CYS A 55 -21.61 -10.55 17.99
C CYS A 55 -22.00 -12.02 17.78
N TYR A 56 -21.05 -12.92 17.60
CA TYR A 56 -21.30 -14.35 17.56
C TYR A 56 -20.68 -15.12 18.75
N GLN A 57 -19.59 -14.61 19.34
CA GLN A 57 -18.93 -15.28 20.46
C GLN A 57 -19.80 -15.27 21.71
N LEU A 58 -20.36 -14.14 22.11
CA LEU A 58 -21.20 -14.06 23.30
C LEU A 58 -22.48 -14.89 23.15
N PRO A 59 -23.25 -14.83 22.05
CA PRO A 59 -24.39 -15.72 21.87
C PRO A 59 -24.04 -17.22 21.92
N ALA A 60 -22.88 -17.61 21.34
CA ALA A 60 -22.44 -18.99 21.37
C ALA A 60 -22.16 -19.50 22.79
N LEU A 61 -21.63 -18.65 23.67
CA LEU A 61 -21.37 -18.98 25.06
C LEU A 61 -22.66 -19.09 25.89
N LEU A 62 -23.72 -18.40 25.48
CA LEU A 62 -25.01 -18.31 26.21
C LEU A 62 -26.05 -19.35 25.76
N GLN A 63 -25.94 -19.88 24.54
CA GLN A 63 -26.92 -20.85 24.00
C GLN A 63 -26.51 -22.30 24.23
N HIS A 64 -27.50 -23.19 24.20
CA HIS A 64 -27.27 -24.62 24.12
C HIS A 64 -26.77 -25.02 22.71
N GLY A 65 -25.85 -26.00 22.66
CA GLY A 65 -25.25 -26.48 21.41
C GLY A 65 -23.95 -25.77 21.05
N THR A 66 -23.44 -26.07 19.85
CA THR A 66 -22.18 -25.56 19.32
C THR A 66 -22.46 -24.59 18.17
N ALA A 67 -21.91 -23.37 18.21
CA ALA A 67 -21.90 -22.48 17.07
C ALA A 67 -20.76 -22.87 16.11
N ILE A 68 -21.07 -22.99 14.83
CA ILE A 68 -20.08 -23.24 13.78
C ILE A 68 -19.68 -21.87 13.17
N VAL A 69 -18.40 -21.53 13.27
CA VAL A 69 -17.85 -20.29 12.72
C VAL A 69 -17.02 -20.60 11.49
N VAL A 70 -17.52 -20.26 10.31
CA VAL A 70 -16.78 -20.39 9.06
C VAL A 70 -15.90 -19.17 8.86
N SER A 71 -14.59 -19.39 8.74
CA SER A 71 -13.59 -18.32 8.57
C SER A 71 -12.57 -18.70 7.50
N PRO A 72 -12.07 -17.72 6.69
CA PRO A 72 -11.24 -18.02 5.53
C PRO A 72 -9.77 -18.32 5.86
N LEU A 73 -9.32 -18.10 7.10
CA LEU A 73 -7.90 -18.15 7.46
C LEU A 73 -7.64 -18.93 8.75
N ILE A 74 -6.78 -19.96 8.64
CA ILE A 74 -6.38 -20.82 9.77
C ILE A 74 -5.74 -20.00 10.90
N ALA A 75 -4.87 -19.02 10.57
CA ALA A 75 -4.21 -18.18 11.58
C ALA A 75 -5.21 -17.32 12.36
N LEU A 76 -6.22 -16.76 11.69
CA LEU A 76 -7.28 -15.99 12.34
C LEU A 76 -8.10 -16.88 13.29
N MET A 77 -8.50 -18.06 12.82
CA MET A 77 -9.25 -19.03 13.64
C MET A 77 -8.48 -19.40 14.90
N LYS A 78 -7.16 -19.67 14.79
CA LYS A 78 -6.32 -19.97 15.94
C LYS A 78 -6.31 -18.84 16.95
N ASN A 79 -6.08 -17.61 16.52
CA ASN A 79 -6.07 -16.43 17.40
C ASN A 79 -7.41 -16.26 18.13
N GLN A 80 -8.53 -16.46 17.43
CA GLN A 80 -9.88 -16.38 18.02
C GLN A 80 -10.10 -17.50 19.06
N VAL A 81 -9.69 -18.73 18.76
CA VAL A 81 -9.78 -19.86 19.70
C VAL A 81 -8.92 -19.60 20.93
N ASP A 82 -7.67 -19.16 20.76
CA ASP A 82 -6.76 -18.87 21.88
C ASP A 82 -7.32 -17.74 22.77
N ALA A 83 -7.95 -16.71 22.18
CA ALA A 83 -8.62 -15.65 22.93
C ALA A 83 -9.81 -16.17 23.76
N ILE A 84 -10.67 -17.03 23.19
CA ILE A 84 -11.80 -17.61 23.91
C ILE A 84 -11.35 -18.58 25.00
N ARG A 85 -10.34 -19.40 24.77
CA ARG A 85 -9.73 -20.25 25.79
C ARG A 85 -9.14 -19.44 26.95
N GLY A 86 -8.54 -18.30 26.66
CA GLY A 86 -7.98 -17.39 27.67
C GLY A 86 -9.01 -16.81 28.65
N ILE A 87 -10.27 -16.71 28.27
CA ILE A 87 -11.38 -16.27 29.17
C ILE A 87 -12.11 -17.40 29.84
N SER A 88 -11.81 -18.64 29.51
CA SER A 88 -12.46 -19.84 30.05
C SER A 88 -11.51 -20.65 30.92
N LYS A 89 -12.06 -21.37 31.88
CA LYS A 89 -11.33 -22.39 32.69
C LYS A 89 -11.11 -23.71 31.95
N ASN A 90 -11.71 -23.87 30.76
CA ASN A 90 -11.71 -25.12 30.03
C ASN A 90 -11.34 -24.87 28.56
N ASP A 91 -10.24 -25.46 28.11
CA ASP A 91 -9.73 -25.31 26.74
C ASP A 91 -10.65 -25.95 25.68
N GLY A 92 -11.49 -26.92 26.06
CA GLY A 92 -12.44 -27.55 25.16
C GLY A 92 -13.64 -26.67 24.76
N ILE A 93 -13.77 -25.45 25.33
CA ILE A 93 -14.86 -24.50 25.01
C ILE A 93 -14.84 -24.03 23.56
N ALA A 94 -13.65 -23.98 22.94
CA ALA A 94 -13.48 -23.58 21.54
C ALA A 94 -12.43 -24.45 20.86
N HIS A 95 -12.72 -24.86 19.61
CA HIS A 95 -11.82 -25.65 18.79
C HIS A 95 -11.71 -25.09 17.36
N VAL A 96 -10.59 -25.45 16.69
CA VAL A 96 -10.43 -25.27 15.23
C VAL A 96 -10.54 -26.65 14.58
N LEU A 97 -11.28 -26.74 13.48
CA LEU A 97 -11.31 -27.92 12.63
C LEU A 97 -10.79 -27.58 11.23
N ASN A 98 -9.57 -28.04 10.94
CA ASN A 98 -8.92 -27.79 9.65
C ASN A 98 -8.06 -29.00 9.21
N SER A 99 -7.41 -28.90 8.05
CA SER A 99 -6.61 -29.99 7.47
C SER A 99 -5.27 -30.25 8.18
N SER A 100 -4.85 -29.40 9.11
CA SER A 100 -3.57 -29.55 9.81
C SER A 100 -3.67 -30.42 11.08
N LEU A 101 -4.89 -30.76 11.53
CA LEU A 101 -5.11 -31.57 12.73
C LEU A 101 -4.78 -33.04 12.48
N SER A 102 -4.14 -33.68 13.46
CA SER A 102 -3.98 -35.14 13.50
C SER A 102 -5.32 -35.85 13.75
N LYS A 103 -5.41 -37.12 13.40
CA LYS A 103 -6.60 -37.92 13.66
C LYS A 103 -7.02 -37.91 15.15
N THR A 104 -6.04 -38.02 16.05
CA THR A 104 -6.27 -37.98 17.50
C THR A 104 -6.86 -36.62 17.94
N GLN A 105 -6.35 -35.54 17.43
CA GLN A 105 -6.89 -34.20 17.71
C GLN A 105 -8.33 -34.04 17.20
N VAL A 106 -8.62 -34.55 16.01
CA VAL A 106 -10.00 -34.53 15.46
C VAL A 106 -10.97 -35.33 16.37
N GLU A 107 -10.56 -36.49 16.92
CA GLU A 107 -11.39 -37.25 17.82
C GLU A 107 -11.64 -36.54 19.16
N ILE A 108 -10.64 -35.84 19.71
CA ILE A 108 -10.83 -34.99 20.91
C ILE A 108 -11.86 -33.90 20.60
N VAL A 109 -11.75 -33.20 19.48
CA VAL A 109 -12.72 -32.17 19.08
C VAL A 109 -14.13 -32.74 18.98
N LYS A 110 -14.31 -33.91 18.38
CA LYS A 110 -15.62 -34.59 18.28
C LYS A 110 -16.19 -34.97 19.65
N GLN A 111 -15.36 -35.49 20.55
CA GLN A 111 -15.77 -35.83 21.92
C GLN A 111 -16.23 -34.60 22.69
N ASP A 112 -15.47 -33.50 22.65
CA ASP A 112 -15.83 -32.26 23.33
C ASP A 112 -17.11 -31.62 22.77
N ILE A 113 -17.36 -31.71 21.47
CA ILE A 113 -18.63 -31.29 20.87
C ILE A 113 -19.77 -32.17 21.31
N SER A 114 -19.60 -33.51 21.29
CA SER A 114 -20.64 -34.46 21.66
C SER A 114 -21.01 -34.39 23.16
N SER A 115 -20.05 -34.02 24.01
CA SER A 115 -20.30 -33.78 25.44
C SER A 115 -20.97 -32.43 25.75
N GLY A 116 -21.12 -31.56 24.73
CA GLY A 116 -21.65 -30.20 24.88
C GLY A 116 -20.70 -29.20 25.50
N LEU A 117 -19.42 -29.57 25.65
CA LEU A 117 -18.36 -28.70 26.17
C LEU A 117 -18.00 -27.60 25.18
N THR A 118 -17.91 -27.94 23.89
CA THR A 118 -17.53 -26.99 22.84
C THR A 118 -18.68 -26.06 22.49
N LYS A 119 -18.50 -24.77 22.73
CA LYS A 119 -19.45 -23.71 22.37
C LYS A 119 -19.15 -23.07 21.00
N LEU A 120 -17.89 -23.04 20.58
CA LEU A 120 -17.44 -22.44 19.34
C LEU A 120 -16.54 -23.42 18.56
N LEU A 121 -16.97 -23.79 17.36
CA LEU A 121 -16.18 -24.58 16.42
C LEU A 121 -15.81 -23.73 15.21
N TYR A 122 -14.56 -23.33 15.12
CA TYR A 122 -14.04 -22.60 13.94
C TYR A 122 -13.64 -23.58 12.84
N VAL A 123 -14.12 -23.35 11.63
CA VAL A 123 -13.96 -24.28 10.51
C VAL A 123 -13.54 -23.55 9.26
N ALA A 124 -12.55 -24.09 8.55
CA ALA A 124 -12.25 -23.63 7.18
C ALA A 124 -13.33 -24.17 6.21
N PRO A 125 -13.77 -23.39 5.21
CA PRO A 125 -14.82 -23.82 4.28
C PRO A 125 -14.47 -25.12 3.54
N GLU A 126 -13.19 -25.36 3.22
CA GLU A 126 -12.70 -26.59 2.59
C GLU A 126 -12.88 -27.83 3.50
N SER A 127 -12.86 -27.63 4.81
CA SER A 127 -13.05 -28.73 5.76
C SER A 127 -14.51 -29.19 5.80
N LEU A 128 -15.46 -28.29 5.58
CA LEU A 128 -16.89 -28.62 5.51
C LEU A 128 -17.29 -29.37 4.23
N THR A 129 -16.40 -29.52 3.24
CA THR A 129 -16.66 -30.35 2.05
C THR A 129 -16.48 -31.85 2.35
N LYS A 130 -15.81 -32.21 3.45
CA LYS A 130 -15.57 -33.59 3.84
C LYS A 130 -16.85 -34.25 4.42
N GLU A 131 -17.28 -35.35 3.79
CA GLU A 131 -18.51 -36.03 4.17
C GLU A 131 -18.57 -36.46 5.66
N ASP A 132 -17.43 -36.98 6.17
CA ASP A 132 -17.30 -37.43 7.55
C ASP A 132 -17.57 -36.30 8.58
N TYR A 133 -17.19 -35.07 8.25
CA TYR A 133 -17.44 -33.92 9.12
C TYR A 133 -18.90 -33.49 9.06
N VAL A 134 -19.48 -33.44 7.87
CA VAL A 134 -20.89 -33.09 7.70
C VAL A 134 -21.79 -34.14 8.39
N ALA A 135 -21.49 -35.42 8.19
CA ALA A 135 -22.22 -36.52 8.85
C ALA A 135 -22.14 -36.41 10.38
N PHE A 136 -20.96 -36.10 10.93
CA PHE A 136 -20.81 -35.89 12.37
C PHE A 136 -21.61 -34.68 12.87
N LEU A 137 -21.53 -33.54 12.21
CA LEU A 137 -22.23 -32.32 12.61
C LEU A 137 -23.75 -32.44 12.59
N ARG A 138 -24.30 -33.38 11.82
CA ARG A 138 -25.73 -33.73 11.84
C ARG A 138 -26.18 -34.41 13.13
N THR A 139 -25.26 -35.03 13.87
CA THR A 139 -25.57 -35.83 15.07
C THR A 139 -25.52 -35.00 16.35
N VAL A 140 -25.10 -33.75 16.29
CA VAL A 140 -24.89 -32.89 17.45
C VAL A 140 -25.76 -31.61 17.36
N PRO A 141 -26.15 -31.03 18.51
CA PRO A 141 -26.92 -29.79 18.51
C PRO A 141 -26.08 -28.61 18.06
N ILE A 142 -26.52 -27.97 16.97
CA ILE A 142 -25.91 -26.73 16.44
C ILE A 142 -26.77 -25.53 16.85
N SER A 143 -26.19 -24.55 17.53
CA SER A 143 -26.89 -23.34 17.95
C SER A 143 -27.17 -22.38 16.79
N PHE A 144 -26.15 -22.07 15.99
CA PHE A 144 -26.24 -21.26 14.79
C PHE A 144 -24.96 -21.40 13.92
N LEU A 145 -25.00 -20.84 12.72
CA LEU A 145 -23.86 -20.74 11.79
C LEU A 145 -23.41 -19.28 11.67
N ALA A 146 -22.17 -19.02 11.99
CA ALA A 146 -21.53 -17.69 11.77
C ALA A 146 -20.63 -17.75 10.53
N ILE A 147 -20.90 -16.90 9.57
CA ILE A 147 -20.10 -16.78 8.35
C ILE A 147 -19.26 -15.50 8.47
N ASP A 148 -18.03 -15.65 8.93
CA ASP A 148 -17.10 -14.54 9.04
C ASP A 148 -16.49 -14.23 7.67
N GLU A 149 -16.15 -12.95 7.45
CA GLU A 149 -15.72 -12.41 6.15
C GLU A 149 -16.68 -12.83 5.01
N ALA A 150 -17.99 -12.67 5.24
CA ALA A 150 -19.03 -13.10 4.32
C ALA A 150 -18.90 -12.52 2.90
N HIS A 151 -18.16 -11.42 2.72
CA HIS A 151 -17.84 -10.86 1.40
C HIS A 151 -17.08 -11.84 0.49
N CYS A 152 -16.40 -12.85 1.06
CA CYS A 152 -15.72 -13.89 0.28
C CYS A 152 -16.68 -14.74 -0.58
N ILE A 153 -17.98 -14.70 -0.31
CA ILE A 153 -19.02 -15.43 -1.07
C ILE A 153 -19.30 -14.80 -2.42
N SER A 154 -19.06 -13.49 -2.54
CA SER A 154 -19.43 -12.68 -3.71
C SER A 154 -18.31 -12.61 -4.72
N GLU A 155 -18.62 -12.90 -5.99
CA GLU A 155 -17.68 -12.67 -7.12
C GLU A 155 -17.35 -11.18 -7.32
N TRP A 156 -18.23 -10.31 -6.86
CA TRP A 156 -18.05 -8.86 -6.88
C TRP A 156 -17.19 -8.34 -5.73
N GLY A 157 -16.90 -9.21 -4.75
CA GLY A 157 -16.01 -8.90 -3.63
C GLY A 157 -14.54 -8.89 -4.04
N HIS A 158 -13.74 -8.15 -3.30
CA HIS A 158 -12.29 -8.02 -3.54
C HIS A 158 -11.48 -9.28 -3.20
N ASP A 159 -12.02 -10.20 -2.40
CA ASP A 159 -11.40 -11.48 -1.96
C ASP A 159 -12.38 -12.65 -2.17
N PHE A 160 -12.86 -12.82 -3.40
CA PHE A 160 -13.75 -13.94 -3.73
C PHE A 160 -13.07 -15.28 -3.53
N ARG A 161 -13.79 -16.21 -2.86
CA ARG A 161 -13.35 -17.58 -2.60
C ARG A 161 -14.43 -18.58 -3.06
N PRO A 162 -14.14 -19.40 -4.08
CA PRO A 162 -15.12 -20.35 -4.62
C PRO A 162 -15.70 -21.30 -3.56
N GLU A 163 -14.92 -21.65 -2.55
CA GLU A 163 -15.31 -22.55 -1.45
C GLU A 163 -16.47 -21.97 -0.63
N TYR A 164 -16.55 -20.64 -0.49
CA TYR A 164 -17.65 -19.97 0.21
C TYR A 164 -18.99 -20.11 -0.53
N ARG A 165 -18.99 -20.28 -1.85
CA ARG A 165 -20.21 -20.52 -2.61
C ARG A 165 -20.89 -21.85 -2.32
N ASN A 166 -20.11 -22.83 -1.90
CA ASN A 166 -20.63 -24.14 -1.54
C ASN A 166 -21.31 -24.19 -0.16
N LEU A 167 -21.13 -23.14 0.66
CA LEU A 167 -21.63 -23.10 2.03
C LEU A 167 -23.14 -23.31 2.09
N LYS A 168 -23.94 -22.73 1.18
CA LYS A 168 -25.39 -22.92 1.14
C LYS A 168 -25.76 -24.40 1.07
N SER A 169 -25.18 -25.16 0.16
CA SER A 169 -25.49 -26.61 0.02
C SER A 169 -24.99 -27.41 1.19
N ILE A 170 -23.86 -27.04 1.78
CA ILE A 170 -23.29 -27.70 2.97
C ILE A 170 -24.17 -27.44 4.20
N MET A 171 -24.61 -26.20 4.40
CA MET A 171 -25.49 -25.83 5.52
C MET A 171 -26.81 -26.60 5.46
N GLN A 172 -27.44 -26.72 4.29
CA GLN A 172 -28.65 -27.56 4.09
C GLN A 172 -28.41 -29.03 4.41
N ARG A 173 -27.20 -29.53 4.22
CA ARG A 173 -26.82 -30.92 4.55
C ARG A 173 -26.53 -31.11 6.05
N ILE A 174 -26.09 -30.07 6.77
CA ILE A 174 -25.90 -30.14 8.23
C ILE A 174 -27.25 -30.18 8.94
N GLY A 175 -28.17 -29.31 8.58
CA GLY A 175 -29.52 -29.28 9.17
C GLY A 175 -30.38 -28.17 8.56
N ASP A 176 -31.69 -28.43 8.56
CA ASP A 176 -32.67 -27.44 8.15
C ASP A 176 -32.96 -26.47 9.31
N ASN A 177 -33.20 -25.19 8.96
CA ASN A 177 -33.59 -24.13 9.91
C ASN A 177 -32.52 -23.73 10.96
N ILE A 178 -31.24 -24.02 10.74
CA ILE A 178 -30.18 -23.49 11.60
C ILE A 178 -30.04 -21.98 11.31
N PRO A 179 -30.14 -21.10 12.35
CA PRO A 179 -29.99 -19.66 12.15
C PRO A 179 -28.59 -19.29 11.60
N ILE A 180 -28.53 -18.29 10.74
CA ILE A 180 -27.29 -17.86 10.12
C ILE A 180 -27.01 -16.40 10.50
N ILE A 181 -25.79 -16.11 10.93
CA ILE A 181 -25.26 -14.76 11.03
C ILE A 181 -24.13 -14.60 10.02
N GLY A 182 -24.32 -13.72 9.03
CA GLY A 182 -23.27 -13.29 8.08
C GLY A 182 -22.61 -12.00 8.55
N LEU A 183 -21.27 -11.97 8.64
CA LEU A 183 -20.55 -10.79 9.10
C LEU A 183 -19.48 -10.38 8.09
N THR A 184 -19.34 -9.07 7.86
CA THR A 184 -18.24 -8.53 7.05
C THR A 184 -17.89 -7.11 7.48
N ALA A 185 -16.66 -6.66 7.15
CA ALA A 185 -16.25 -5.27 7.34
C ALA A 185 -16.46 -4.44 6.06
N THR A 186 -16.52 -5.07 4.91
CA THR A 186 -16.46 -4.42 3.61
C THR A 186 -17.46 -5.06 2.66
N ALA A 187 -18.54 -4.36 2.37
CA ALA A 187 -19.50 -4.81 1.37
C ALA A 187 -20.21 -3.60 0.75
N THR A 188 -20.01 -3.39 -0.54
CA THR A 188 -20.82 -2.45 -1.33
C THR A 188 -22.26 -2.95 -1.43
N PRO A 189 -23.26 -2.12 -1.77
CA PRO A 189 -24.66 -2.57 -1.89
C PRO A 189 -24.82 -3.81 -2.77
N LYS A 190 -24.05 -3.91 -3.88
CA LYS A 190 -24.06 -5.08 -4.74
C LYS A 190 -23.56 -6.36 -4.07
N VAL A 191 -22.46 -6.22 -3.30
CA VAL A 191 -21.90 -7.35 -2.53
C VAL A 191 -22.87 -7.78 -1.44
N GLN A 192 -23.56 -6.85 -0.78
CA GLN A 192 -24.59 -7.15 0.23
C GLN A 192 -25.73 -8.00 -0.35
N GLU A 193 -26.31 -7.58 -1.48
CA GLU A 193 -27.34 -8.37 -2.16
C GLU A 193 -26.86 -9.78 -2.52
N ASP A 194 -25.65 -9.89 -3.04
CA ASP A 194 -25.07 -11.16 -3.47
C ASP A 194 -24.81 -12.09 -2.28
N ILE A 195 -24.35 -11.55 -1.13
CA ILE A 195 -24.21 -12.33 0.12
C ILE A 195 -25.56 -12.86 0.58
N LEU A 196 -26.56 -12.02 0.72
CA LEU A 196 -27.90 -12.41 1.19
C LEU A 196 -28.52 -13.50 0.30
N LYS A 197 -28.38 -13.36 -1.03
CA LYS A 197 -28.85 -14.32 -2.02
C LYS A 197 -28.11 -15.67 -1.92
N ASN A 198 -26.78 -15.65 -1.83
CA ASN A 198 -25.97 -16.87 -1.83
C ASN A 198 -26.06 -17.62 -0.49
N LEU A 199 -26.26 -16.94 0.63
CA LEU A 199 -26.56 -17.58 1.93
C LEU A 199 -28.02 -18.00 2.06
N ASN A 200 -28.91 -17.61 1.15
CA ASN A 200 -30.35 -17.85 1.21
C ASN A 200 -31.02 -17.25 2.45
N ILE A 201 -30.59 -16.06 2.85
CA ILE A 201 -31.11 -15.30 3.99
C ILE A 201 -31.64 -13.92 3.53
N ALA A 202 -32.36 -13.88 2.42
CA ALA A 202 -32.89 -12.64 1.86
C ALA A 202 -33.80 -11.85 2.83
N ASN A 203 -34.38 -12.53 3.81
CA ASN A 203 -35.22 -11.99 4.87
C ASN A 203 -34.46 -11.74 6.20
N ALA A 204 -33.13 -11.77 6.18
CA ALA A 204 -32.33 -11.51 7.36
C ALA A 204 -32.49 -10.07 7.88
N THR A 205 -32.50 -9.91 9.19
CA THR A 205 -32.38 -8.60 9.83
C THR A 205 -30.97 -8.06 9.56
N THR A 206 -30.90 -6.90 8.89
CA THR A 206 -29.63 -6.29 8.49
C THR A 206 -29.23 -5.18 9.45
N TYR A 207 -28.03 -5.27 10.00
CA TYR A 207 -27.41 -4.28 10.86
C TYR A 207 -26.22 -3.65 10.14
N LEU A 208 -26.34 -2.38 9.83
CA LEU A 208 -25.33 -1.61 9.11
C LEU A 208 -24.75 -0.54 10.01
N ALA A 209 -23.53 -0.75 10.49
CA ALA A 209 -22.79 0.29 11.19
C ALA A 209 -22.12 1.22 10.18
N SER A 210 -21.91 2.47 10.58
CA SER A 210 -21.24 3.45 9.73
C SER A 210 -19.83 2.98 9.34
N PHE A 211 -19.47 3.21 8.07
CA PHE A 211 -18.10 3.02 7.57
C PHE A 211 -17.16 4.16 7.99
N ASN A 212 -17.70 5.20 8.65
CA ASN A 212 -16.87 6.29 9.13
C ASN A 212 -15.92 5.85 10.24
N ARG A 213 -14.65 6.22 10.09
CA ARG A 213 -13.59 6.03 11.09
C ARG A 213 -13.05 7.41 11.49
N PRO A 214 -13.72 8.12 12.42
CA PRO A 214 -13.40 9.52 12.73
C PRO A 214 -11.99 9.72 13.30
N ASN A 215 -11.37 8.68 13.78
CA ASN A 215 -10.01 8.69 14.32
C ASN A 215 -8.90 8.47 13.27
N LEU A 216 -9.25 8.19 12.00
CA LEU A 216 -8.27 7.96 10.94
C LEU A 216 -8.13 9.19 10.05
N PHE A 217 -6.89 9.62 9.84
CA PHE A 217 -6.52 10.64 8.86
C PHE A 217 -6.08 9.97 7.56
N TYR A 218 -6.70 10.32 6.44
CA TYR A 218 -6.39 9.77 5.13
C TYR A 218 -5.58 10.77 4.31
N GLU A 219 -4.48 10.30 3.71
CA GLU A 219 -3.59 11.11 2.89
C GLU A 219 -3.12 10.36 1.65
N VAL A 220 -3.11 11.01 0.49
CA VAL A 220 -2.57 10.48 -0.76
C VAL A 220 -1.48 11.41 -1.27
N ARG A 221 -0.28 10.87 -1.47
CA ARG A 221 0.87 11.61 -2.02
C ARG A 221 1.29 11.07 -3.38
N PRO A 222 1.85 11.90 -4.26
CA PRO A 222 2.49 11.43 -5.48
C PRO A 222 3.67 10.52 -5.13
N LYS A 223 3.78 9.39 -5.82
CA LYS A 223 4.92 8.49 -5.70
C LYS A 223 6.05 8.98 -6.60
N THR A 224 7.05 9.58 -6.01
CA THR A 224 8.25 10.07 -6.69
C THR A 224 9.41 9.06 -6.55
N GLN A 225 10.55 9.37 -7.15
CA GLN A 225 11.79 8.58 -6.95
C GLN A 225 12.29 8.64 -5.50
N GLN A 226 11.84 9.63 -4.72
CA GLN A 226 12.22 9.82 -3.31
C GLN A 226 11.24 9.15 -2.32
N VAL A 227 10.32 8.31 -2.78
CA VAL A 227 9.29 7.67 -1.93
C VAL A 227 9.88 6.96 -0.71
N ASP A 228 11.06 6.34 -0.85
CA ASP A 228 11.71 5.64 0.26
C ASP A 228 12.17 6.59 1.35
N ARG A 229 12.78 7.70 0.94
CA ARG A 229 13.18 8.76 1.86
C ARG A 229 11.99 9.36 2.58
N ASP A 230 10.91 9.59 1.86
CA ASP A 230 9.66 10.09 2.43
C ASP A 230 9.08 9.13 3.48
N ILE A 231 9.04 7.82 3.16
CA ILE A 231 8.56 6.80 4.10
C ILE A 231 9.45 6.72 5.34
N ILE A 232 10.78 6.69 5.17
CA ILE A 232 11.71 6.66 6.30
C ILE A 232 11.56 7.91 7.16
N SER A 233 11.48 9.10 6.56
CA SER A 233 11.24 10.38 7.25
C SER A 233 9.91 10.36 8.02
N PHE A 234 8.85 9.89 7.39
CA PHE A 234 7.53 9.77 8.01
C PHE A 234 7.58 8.84 9.24
N ILE A 235 8.22 7.68 9.12
CA ILE A 235 8.34 6.71 10.22
C ILE A 235 9.20 7.26 11.34
N LYS A 236 10.33 7.91 11.05
CA LYS A 236 11.19 8.54 12.05
C LYS A 236 10.47 9.63 12.85
N ARG A 237 9.61 10.43 12.22
CA ARG A 237 8.72 11.39 12.92
C ARG A 237 7.67 10.73 13.80
N ASN A 238 7.34 9.48 13.52
CA ASN A 238 6.44 8.65 14.32
C ASN A 238 7.19 7.61 15.18
N LYS A 239 8.40 7.91 15.63
CA LYS A 239 9.26 7.02 16.42
C LYS A 239 8.52 6.40 17.60
N ARG A 240 8.77 5.12 17.87
CA ARG A 240 8.14 4.32 18.92
C ARG A 240 6.62 4.15 18.78
N LYS A 241 6.06 4.37 17.59
CA LYS A 241 4.66 4.07 17.29
C LYS A 241 4.60 2.87 16.39
N SER A 242 3.70 1.95 16.68
CA SER A 242 3.48 0.77 15.82
C SER A 242 2.91 1.16 14.47
N GLY A 243 3.46 0.61 13.39
CA GLY A 243 3.03 0.88 12.02
C GLY A 243 3.16 -0.27 11.06
N ILE A 244 2.40 -0.21 9.98
CA ILE A 244 2.43 -1.20 8.90
C ILE A 244 2.73 -0.49 7.58
N VAL A 245 3.64 -1.06 6.77
CA VAL A 245 3.95 -0.57 5.43
C VAL A 245 3.63 -1.65 4.40
N TYR A 246 2.66 -1.41 3.54
CA TYR A 246 2.27 -2.34 2.48
C TYR A 246 3.04 -2.11 1.18
N CYS A 247 3.62 -3.19 0.64
CA CYS A 247 4.31 -3.21 -0.65
C CYS A 247 3.71 -4.27 -1.57
N LEU A 248 3.79 -4.04 -2.88
CA LEU A 248 3.23 -4.95 -3.89
C LEU A 248 4.04 -6.25 -4.06
N SER A 249 5.36 -6.23 -3.89
CA SER A 249 6.23 -7.37 -4.12
C SER A 249 7.03 -7.79 -2.89
N ARG A 250 7.32 -9.10 -2.79
CA ARG A 250 8.14 -9.70 -1.72
C ARG A 250 9.53 -9.06 -1.66
N LYS A 251 10.19 -8.92 -2.79
CA LYS A 251 11.50 -8.27 -2.91
C LYS A 251 11.48 -6.85 -2.32
N ARG A 252 10.43 -6.07 -2.64
CA ARG A 252 10.30 -4.71 -2.13
C ARG A 252 10.08 -4.65 -0.62
N VAL A 253 9.36 -5.63 -0.06
CA VAL A 253 9.17 -5.78 1.38
C VAL A 253 10.52 -5.96 2.09
N GLU A 254 11.36 -6.88 1.60
CA GLU A 254 12.67 -7.14 2.19
C GLU A 254 13.60 -5.93 2.06
N GLU A 255 13.69 -5.32 0.87
CA GLU A 255 14.49 -4.13 0.62
C GLU A 255 14.12 -2.95 1.55
N LEU A 256 12.83 -2.65 1.67
CA LEU A 256 12.37 -1.53 2.48
C LEU A 256 12.52 -1.81 3.98
N ALA A 257 12.28 -3.05 4.45
CA ALA A 257 12.54 -3.43 5.83
C ALA A 257 14.02 -3.25 6.18
N GLN A 258 14.92 -3.69 5.33
CA GLN A 258 16.36 -3.52 5.51
C GLN A 258 16.76 -2.03 5.51
N MET A 259 16.19 -1.21 4.60
CA MET A 259 16.43 0.23 4.60
C MET A 259 16.00 0.89 5.91
N LEU A 260 14.84 0.50 6.44
CA LEU A 260 14.35 0.99 7.73
C LEU A 260 15.29 0.61 8.88
N GLN A 261 15.76 -0.65 8.91
CA GLN A 261 16.71 -1.13 9.93
C GLN A 261 18.03 -0.35 9.90
N VAL A 262 18.60 -0.13 8.71
CA VAL A 262 19.84 0.66 8.55
C VAL A 262 19.64 2.11 9.02
N ASN A 263 18.41 2.63 8.95
CA ASN A 263 18.06 3.95 9.45
C ASN A 263 17.63 3.98 10.94
N GLY A 264 17.90 2.91 11.70
CA GLY A 264 17.63 2.84 13.13
C GLY A 264 16.14 2.64 13.48
N VAL A 265 15.33 2.15 12.54
CA VAL A 265 13.94 1.76 12.78
C VAL A 265 13.87 0.25 13.01
N ASN A 266 13.25 -0.16 14.11
CA ASN A 266 13.03 -1.58 14.40
C ASN A 266 11.89 -2.10 13.48
N ALA A 267 12.25 -2.63 12.31
CA ALA A 267 11.34 -3.07 11.28
C ALA A 267 11.59 -4.52 10.87
N LEU A 268 10.54 -5.31 10.64
CA LEU A 268 10.62 -6.69 10.17
C LEU A 268 9.80 -6.89 8.90
N PRO A 269 10.27 -7.76 7.97
CA PRO A 269 9.53 -8.10 6.76
C PRO A 269 8.45 -9.15 7.02
N TYR A 270 7.34 -9.11 6.26
CA TYR A 270 6.31 -10.15 6.30
C TYR A 270 5.69 -10.41 4.92
N HIS A 271 5.86 -11.61 4.40
CA HIS A 271 5.22 -12.06 3.15
C HIS A 271 5.15 -13.59 3.06
N ALA A 272 4.31 -14.11 2.18
CA ALA A 272 4.08 -15.55 2.02
C ALA A 272 5.31 -16.36 1.57
N GLY A 273 6.38 -15.72 1.13
CA GLY A 273 7.65 -16.37 0.74
C GLY A 273 8.60 -16.65 1.90
N LEU A 274 8.36 -16.06 3.09
CA LEU A 274 9.11 -16.41 4.30
C LEU A 274 8.70 -17.79 4.79
N ASP A 275 9.64 -18.50 5.44
CA ASP A 275 9.29 -19.75 6.11
C ASP A 275 8.28 -19.55 7.25
N THR A 276 7.59 -20.62 7.62
CA THR A 276 6.50 -20.52 8.58
C THR A 276 6.96 -20.07 9.97
N LYS A 277 8.14 -20.49 10.43
CA LYS A 277 8.68 -20.11 11.73
C LYS A 277 9.02 -18.63 11.76
N GLN A 278 9.65 -18.12 10.71
CA GLN A 278 9.99 -16.72 10.58
C GLN A 278 8.74 -15.83 10.49
N ARG A 279 7.69 -16.27 9.75
CA ARG A 279 6.41 -15.53 9.72
C ARG A 279 5.77 -15.43 11.09
N VAL A 280 5.71 -16.54 11.84
CA VAL A 280 5.16 -16.54 13.19
C VAL A 280 6.00 -15.65 14.11
N HIS A 281 7.34 -15.78 14.07
CA HIS A 281 8.23 -14.96 14.87
C HIS A 281 8.06 -13.46 14.59
N ASN A 282 8.07 -13.03 13.32
CA ASN A 282 7.93 -11.63 12.96
C ASN A 282 6.55 -11.05 13.35
N GLN A 283 5.50 -11.87 13.23
CA GLN A 283 4.16 -11.49 13.68
C GLN A 283 4.09 -11.35 15.20
N ASP A 284 4.62 -12.32 15.94
CA ASP A 284 4.63 -12.30 17.41
C ASP A 284 5.45 -11.13 17.95
N SER A 285 6.61 -10.84 17.34
CA SER A 285 7.46 -9.69 17.70
C SER A 285 6.70 -8.36 17.54
N PHE A 286 5.90 -8.23 16.48
CA PHE A 286 5.06 -7.04 16.30
C PHE A 286 3.92 -6.95 17.31
N LEU A 287 3.27 -8.06 17.62
CA LEU A 287 2.19 -8.11 18.62
C LEU A 287 2.71 -7.84 20.04
N LYS A 288 3.93 -8.30 20.36
CA LYS A 288 4.56 -8.14 21.69
C LYS A 288 5.33 -6.82 21.84
N GLU A 289 5.31 -5.95 20.83
CA GLU A 289 6.00 -4.66 20.81
C GLU A 289 7.54 -4.76 20.76
N ASP A 290 8.07 -5.95 20.42
CA ASP A 290 9.49 -6.14 20.15
C ASP A 290 9.90 -5.59 18.77
N CYS A 291 8.92 -5.20 17.93
CA CYS A 291 9.09 -4.60 16.62
C CYS A 291 8.11 -3.43 16.44
N ASP A 292 8.60 -2.27 16.00
CA ASP A 292 7.79 -1.07 15.79
C ASP A 292 7.05 -1.10 14.44
N VAL A 293 7.66 -1.66 13.39
CA VAL A 293 7.17 -1.58 12.01
C VAL A 293 7.18 -2.94 11.32
N ILE A 294 6.07 -3.32 10.75
CA ILE A 294 6.01 -4.43 9.80
C ILE A 294 5.96 -3.88 8.38
N VAL A 295 6.91 -4.29 7.55
CA VAL A 295 6.86 -4.08 6.09
C VAL A 295 6.32 -5.35 5.46
N ALA A 296 5.20 -5.26 4.75
CA ALA A 296 4.49 -6.47 4.34
C ALA A 296 3.89 -6.40 2.92
N THR A 297 3.62 -7.57 2.36
CA THR A 297 2.60 -7.70 1.31
C THR A 297 1.20 -7.84 1.94
N ILE A 298 0.16 -7.88 1.12
CA ILE A 298 -1.23 -8.17 1.57
C ILE A 298 -1.36 -9.48 2.38
N ALA A 299 -0.33 -10.32 2.40
CA ALA A 299 -0.29 -11.52 3.24
C ALA A 299 -0.29 -11.20 4.76
N PHE A 300 0.19 -10.01 5.16
CA PHE A 300 0.03 -9.48 6.51
C PHE A 300 -1.31 -8.77 6.59
N GLY A 301 -2.36 -9.55 6.64
CA GLY A 301 -3.70 -9.06 6.45
C GLY A 301 -4.66 -9.59 7.51
N MET A 302 -5.71 -10.26 7.05
CA MET A 302 -6.76 -10.82 7.91
C MET A 302 -6.16 -11.60 9.08
N GLY A 303 -6.64 -11.33 10.30
CA GLY A 303 -6.19 -12.03 11.51
C GLY A 303 -5.17 -11.29 12.38
N ILE A 304 -4.67 -10.14 11.98
CA ILE A 304 -3.82 -9.32 12.83
C ILE A 304 -4.70 -8.41 13.70
N ASP A 305 -4.65 -8.61 15.00
CA ASP A 305 -5.44 -7.84 15.98
C ASP A 305 -4.54 -7.12 16.99
N LYS A 306 -3.75 -6.15 16.48
CA LYS A 306 -3.00 -5.18 17.29
C LYS A 306 -3.81 -3.88 17.37
N PRO A 307 -4.28 -3.46 18.56
CA PRO A 307 -5.20 -2.34 18.71
C PRO A 307 -4.55 -0.97 18.47
N ASP A 308 -3.28 -0.84 18.77
CA ASP A 308 -2.52 0.41 18.88
C ASP A 308 -1.64 0.72 17.66
N VAL A 309 -1.96 0.21 16.48
CA VAL A 309 -1.30 0.62 15.22
C VAL A 309 -1.63 2.09 14.94
N ARG A 310 -0.59 2.93 14.82
CA ARG A 310 -0.75 4.39 14.65
C ARG A 310 -0.66 4.87 13.23
N TYR A 311 -0.09 4.09 12.32
CA TYR A 311 -0.08 4.43 10.90
C TYR A 311 -0.07 3.18 10.02
N VAL A 312 -0.69 3.36 8.85
CA VAL A 312 -0.64 2.40 7.74
C VAL A 312 -0.17 3.14 6.51
N VAL A 313 0.94 2.69 5.93
CA VAL A 313 1.53 3.29 4.73
C VAL A 313 1.39 2.33 3.56
N HIS A 314 0.85 2.79 2.45
CA HIS A 314 0.83 2.06 1.19
C HIS A 314 1.93 2.60 0.27
N HIS A 315 3.03 1.83 0.14
CA HIS A 315 4.10 2.14 -0.81
C HIS A 315 3.63 2.04 -2.28
N ASN A 316 2.64 1.19 -2.53
CA ASN A 316 2.00 0.98 -3.82
C ASN A 316 0.48 1.09 -3.68
N VAL A 317 -0.18 1.45 -4.78
CA VAL A 317 -1.64 1.48 -4.85
C VAL A 317 -2.23 0.10 -4.54
N PRO A 318 -3.22 -0.03 -3.65
CA PRO A 318 -3.96 -1.27 -3.43
C PRO A 318 -4.77 -1.69 -4.66
N LYS A 319 -5.25 -2.92 -4.68
CA LYS A 319 -6.03 -3.45 -5.81
C LYS A 319 -7.47 -2.94 -5.87
N SER A 320 -8.00 -2.45 -4.75
CA SER A 320 -9.38 -1.97 -4.63
C SER A 320 -9.55 -1.05 -3.42
N ILE A 321 -10.65 -0.32 -3.37
CA ILE A 321 -11.03 0.50 -2.22
C ILE A 321 -11.34 -0.37 -1.00
N GLU A 322 -11.98 -1.52 -1.18
CA GLU A 322 -12.29 -2.45 -0.08
C GLU A 322 -11.02 -2.96 0.57
N GLY A 323 -10.03 -3.39 -0.22
CA GLY A 323 -8.71 -3.80 0.28
C GLY A 323 -8.03 -2.65 1.03
N TYR A 324 -8.02 -1.45 0.44
CA TYR A 324 -7.49 -0.25 1.09
C TYR A 324 -8.18 0.05 2.42
N TYR A 325 -9.52 0.00 2.46
CA TYR A 325 -10.30 0.23 3.67
C TYR A 325 -10.03 -0.83 4.74
N GLN A 326 -9.92 -2.10 4.35
CA GLN A 326 -9.60 -3.20 5.26
C GLN A 326 -8.18 -3.08 5.83
N GLU A 327 -7.20 -2.68 5.00
CA GLU A 327 -5.80 -2.51 5.39
C GLU A 327 -5.62 -1.26 6.28
N THR A 328 -6.20 -0.12 5.91
CA THR A 328 -6.19 1.11 6.73
C THR A 328 -6.97 0.95 8.02
N GLY A 329 -8.03 0.13 8.02
CA GLY A 329 -8.84 -0.21 9.18
C GLY A 329 -8.07 -0.90 10.31
N ARG A 330 -6.80 -1.31 10.09
CA ARG A 330 -5.90 -1.83 11.14
C ARG A 330 -5.41 -0.74 12.06
N ALA A 331 -5.34 0.51 11.58
CA ALA A 331 -4.94 1.64 12.41
C ALA A 331 -6.04 2.01 13.41
N GLY A 332 -5.62 2.38 14.62
CA GLY A 332 -6.49 2.97 15.64
C GLY A 332 -7.70 2.14 16.03
N ARG A 333 -7.59 0.83 16.19
CA ARG A 333 -8.70 -0.04 16.64
C ARG A 333 -9.11 0.24 18.07
N ASP A 334 -8.21 0.76 18.88
CA ASP A 334 -8.44 1.24 20.24
C ASP A 334 -9.17 2.59 20.32
N GLY A 335 -9.48 3.21 19.16
CA GLY A 335 -10.05 4.55 19.06
C GLY A 335 -9.01 5.68 19.04
N GLY A 336 -7.73 5.36 19.23
CA GLY A 336 -6.63 6.33 19.11
C GLY A 336 -6.45 6.81 17.66
N LYS A 337 -5.86 8.00 17.49
CA LYS A 337 -5.60 8.59 16.16
C LYS A 337 -4.69 7.68 15.32
N GLY A 338 -5.07 7.48 14.06
CA GLY A 338 -4.31 6.73 13.06
C GLY A 338 -4.09 7.55 11.79
N HIS A 339 -2.92 7.37 11.14
CA HIS A 339 -2.57 8.03 9.88
C HIS A 339 -2.48 6.99 8.76
N CYS A 340 -3.28 7.15 7.72
CA CYS A 340 -3.35 6.28 6.56
C CYS A 340 -2.76 7.03 5.35
N LEU A 341 -1.52 6.69 5.00
CA LEU A 341 -0.77 7.35 3.93
C LEU A 341 -0.65 6.43 2.71
N MET A 342 -1.09 6.87 1.54
CA MET A 342 -0.94 6.14 0.29
C MET A 342 -0.07 6.92 -0.71
N TYR A 343 0.93 6.24 -1.29
CA TYR A 343 1.69 6.77 -2.43
C TYR A 343 1.07 6.29 -3.73
N TYR A 344 0.69 7.26 -4.58
CA TYR A 344 0.03 7.00 -5.85
C TYR A 344 0.94 7.27 -7.04
N SER A 345 0.97 6.33 -8.00
CA SER A 345 1.54 6.52 -9.31
C SER A 345 0.77 5.71 -10.36
N TYR A 346 0.65 6.25 -11.54
CA TYR A 346 0.03 5.56 -12.67
C TYR A 346 0.77 4.27 -13.05
N GLN A 347 2.09 4.25 -12.88
CA GLN A 347 2.91 3.04 -13.12
C GLN A 347 2.53 1.86 -12.22
N ASP A 348 2.10 2.12 -10.97
CA ASP A 348 1.64 1.06 -10.09
C ASP A 348 0.29 0.50 -10.57
N VAL A 349 -0.59 1.36 -11.07
CA VAL A 349 -1.87 0.96 -11.67
C VAL A 349 -1.64 0.08 -12.90
N GLU A 350 -0.76 0.48 -13.83
CA GLU A 350 -0.40 -0.32 -15.01
C GLU A 350 0.17 -1.71 -14.65
N LYS A 351 1.01 -1.77 -13.61
CA LYS A 351 1.53 -3.07 -13.12
C LYS A 351 0.40 -3.96 -12.60
N LEU A 352 -0.56 -3.38 -11.88
CA LEU A 352 -1.73 -4.10 -11.37
C LEU A 352 -2.65 -4.54 -12.51
N GLU A 353 -2.89 -3.70 -13.51
CA GLU A 353 -3.65 -4.05 -14.71
C GLU A 353 -3.03 -5.24 -15.45
N LYS A 354 -1.69 -5.26 -15.63
CA LYS A 354 -0.98 -6.39 -16.21
C LYS A 354 -1.13 -7.68 -15.38
N LEU A 355 -1.26 -7.59 -14.06
CA LEU A 355 -1.55 -8.75 -13.22
C LEU A 355 -2.99 -9.23 -13.37
N VAL A 356 -3.95 -8.30 -13.44
CA VAL A 356 -5.37 -8.58 -13.61
C VAL A 356 -5.66 -9.15 -15.01
N SER A 357 -4.96 -8.69 -16.05
CA SER A 357 -5.15 -9.15 -17.43
C SER A 357 -4.88 -10.66 -17.64
N LYS A 358 -4.09 -11.27 -16.73
CA LYS A 358 -3.78 -12.71 -16.75
C LYS A 358 -4.87 -13.59 -16.15
N LYS A 359 -5.92 -13.00 -15.57
CA LYS A 359 -7.03 -13.71 -14.95
C LYS A 359 -8.12 -14.11 -15.99
N LYS A 360 -9.05 -14.97 -15.57
CA LYS A 360 -10.23 -15.33 -16.38
C LYS A 360 -11.06 -14.08 -16.70
N THR A 361 -11.80 -14.08 -17.82
CA THR A 361 -12.48 -12.90 -18.34
C THR A 361 -13.43 -12.23 -17.34
N SER A 362 -14.21 -12.98 -16.57
CA SER A 362 -15.12 -12.44 -15.54
C SER A 362 -14.35 -11.75 -14.41
N GLU A 363 -13.35 -12.41 -13.84
CA GLU A 363 -12.51 -11.85 -12.78
C GLU A 363 -11.66 -10.66 -13.27
N ARG A 364 -11.26 -10.68 -14.55
CA ARG A 364 -10.51 -9.58 -15.16
C ARG A 364 -11.35 -8.31 -15.22
N ASN A 365 -12.59 -8.42 -15.70
CA ASN A 365 -13.48 -7.25 -15.83
C ASN A 365 -13.75 -6.59 -14.46
N ILE A 366 -14.03 -7.40 -13.45
CA ILE A 366 -14.21 -6.93 -12.07
C ILE A 366 -12.91 -6.31 -11.55
N GLY A 367 -11.76 -6.96 -11.74
CA GLY A 367 -10.47 -6.44 -11.28
C GLY A 367 -10.10 -5.10 -11.91
N VAL A 368 -10.35 -4.90 -13.21
CA VAL A 368 -10.14 -3.62 -13.90
C VAL A 368 -11.05 -2.53 -13.33
N MET A 369 -12.32 -2.87 -13.05
CA MET A 369 -13.26 -1.95 -12.45
C MET A 369 -12.80 -1.51 -11.05
N LEU A 370 -12.39 -2.44 -10.20
CA LEU A 370 -11.90 -2.15 -8.85
C LEU A 370 -10.63 -1.27 -8.87
N LEU A 371 -9.71 -1.53 -9.82
CA LEU A 371 -8.53 -0.68 -10.03
C LEU A 371 -8.90 0.73 -10.48
N LYS A 372 -9.91 0.87 -11.32
CA LYS A 372 -10.41 2.19 -11.74
C LYS A 372 -11.02 2.96 -10.57
N GLU A 373 -11.76 2.30 -9.68
CA GLU A 373 -12.34 2.93 -8.50
C GLU A 373 -11.27 3.43 -7.52
N ILE A 374 -10.26 2.65 -7.20
CA ILE A 374 -9.16 3.09 -6.30
C ILE A 374 -8.32 4.21 -6.95
N SER A 375 -8.14 4.20 -8.27
CA SER A 375 -7.47 5.28 -8.99
C SER A 375 -8.30 6.58 -8.93
N ASN A 376 -9.62 6.49 -9.13
CA ASN A 376 -10.53 7.63 -9.01
C ASN A 376 -10.50 8.21 -7.59
N PHE A 377 -10.49 7.35 -6.57
CA PHE A 377 -10.34 7.77 -5.17
C PHE A 377 -9.02 8.51 -4.93
N ALA A 378 -7.91 7.99 -5.46
CA ALA A 378 -6.60 8.60 -5.29
C ALA A 378 -6.48 9.96 -5.98
N GLU A 379 -7.00 10.07 -7.22
CA GLU A 379 -6.93 11.28 -8.04
C GLU A 379 -7.94 12.36 -7.59
N SER A 380 -9.06 11.97 -7.00
CA SER A 380 -10.14 12.87 -6.61
C SER A 380 -9.69 13.94 -5.62
N SER A 381 -10.21 15.14 -5.79
CA SER A 381 -10.08 16.27 -4.86
C SER A 381 -11.20 16.34 -3.82
N ILE A 382 -12.16 15.44 -3.88
CA ILE A 382 -13.21 15.31 -2.86
C ILE A 382 -12.60 14.78 -1.57
N SER A 383 -13.14 15.19 -0.40
CA SER A 383 -12.76 14.59 0.89
C SER A 383 -12.67 13.08 0.77
N ARG A 384 -11.54 12.51 1.16
CA ARG A 384 -11.27 11.06 1.10
C ARG A 384 -12.34 10.27 1.83
N ARG A 385 -12.76 10.79 2.97
CA ARG A 385 -13.81 10.19 3.80
C ARG A 385 -15.15 10.22 3.11
N LYS A 386 -15.56 11.35 2.56
CA LYS A 386 -16.80 11.48 1.81
C LYS A 386 -16.85 10.50 0.63
N TYR A 387 -15.72 10.34 -0.07
CA TYR A 387 -15.60 9.37 -1.16
C TYR A 387 -15.77 7.93 -0.67
N LEU A 388 -15.09 7.54 0.42
CA LEU A 388 -15.18 6.17 0.99
C LEU A 388 -16.61 5.85 1.44
N LEU A 389 -17.28 6.75 2.15
CA LEU A 389 -18.66 6.54 2.59
C LEU A 389 -19.60 6.35 1.40
N SER A 390 -19.52 7.23 0.40
CA SER A 390 -20.31 7.12 -0.83
C SER A 390 -20.04 5.81 -1.59
N TYR A 391 -18.77 5.35 -1.62
CA TYR A 391 -18.42 4.09 -2.27
C TYR A 391 -19.12 2.89 -1.63
N PHE A 392 -19.25 2.86 -0.30
CA PHE A 392 -19.95 1.81 0.43
C PHE A 392 -21.48 2.04 0.51
N GLY A 393 -22.01 3.08 -0.14
CA GLY A 393 -23.45 3.38 -0.19
C GLY A 393 -23.96 4.15 1.02
N GLU A 394 -23.07 4.67 1.89
CA GLU A 394 -23.42 5.52 3.02
C GLU A 394 -23.48 6.97 2.59
N LYS A 395 -24.58 7.67 2.94
CA LYS A 395 -24.69 9.10 2.70
C LYS A 395 -23.84 9.88 3.70
N TYR A 396 -23.03 10.77 3.19
CA TYR A 396 -22.30 11.70 4.03
C TYR A 396 -23.23 12.73 4.65
N ASP A 397 -23.16 12.91 5.96
CA ASP A 397 -23.89 13.93 6.69
C ASP A 397 -22.90 14.86 7.42
N ALA A 398 -22.79 16.09 6.94
CA ALA A 398 -21.87 17.09 7.49
C ALA A 398 -22.21 17.50 8.94
N THR A 399 -23.43 17.24 9.43
CA THR A 399 -23.83 17.56 10.81
C THR A 399 -23.32 16.55 11.82
N ILE A 400 -23.07 15.31 11.37
CA ILE A 400 -22.58 14.19 12.18
C ILE A 400 -21.08 14.02 12.02
N HIS A 401 -20.53 14.36 10.84
CA HIS A 401 -19.16 14.16 10.47
C HIS A 401 -18.42 15.52 10.47
N ASP A 402 -17.76 15.85 11.56
CA ASP A 402 -16.84 17.00 11.61
C ASP A 402 -15.52 16.60 10.94
N ASP A 403 -15.37 16.95 9.65
CA ASP A 403 -14.29 16.45 8.79
C ASP A 403 -13.28 17.50 8.36
N GLN A 404 -13.34 18.73 8.87
CA GLN A 404 -12.53 19.85 8.35
C GLN A 404 -11.02 19.57 8.33
N ASP A 405 -10.53 18.63 9.14
CA ASP A 405 -9.11 18.30 9.27
C ASP A 405 -8.75 16.81 9.14
N MET A 406 -9.67 15.97 8.68
CA MET A 406 -9.52 14.52 8.78
C MET A 406 -9.02 13.81 7.50
N ASP A 407 -8.74 14.54 6.44
CA ASP A 407 -8.04 14.05 5.26
C ASP A 407 -7.28 15.18 4.56
N ASP A 408 -6.40 14.81 3.63
CA ASP A 408 -5.56 15.76 2.88
C ASP A 408 -6.38 16.76 2.06
N ASN A 409 -7.45 16.32 1.39
CA ASN A 409 -8.28 17.16 0.54
C ASN A 409 -9.17 18.10 1.37
N ALA A 410 -9.69 17.66 2.53
CA ALA A 410 -10.46 18.49 3.43
C ALA A 410 -9.58 19.57 4.10
N ARG A 411 -8.34 19.20 4.48
CA ARG A 411 -7.38 20.12 5.11
C ARG A 411 -6.84 21.18 4.14
N TYR A 412 -6.65 20.80 2.87
CA TYR A 412 -6.08 21.65 1.82
C TYR A 412 -7.02 21.70 0.62
N PRO A 413 -8.21 22.30 0.76
CA PRO A 413 -9.22 22.32 -0.30
C PRO A 413 -8.70 23.12 -1.50
N LYS A 414 -8.97 22.59 -2.69
CA LYS A 414 -8.64 23.27 -3.95
C LYS A 414 -9.68 24.32 -4.32
N GLU A 415 -9.32 25.13 -5.29
CA GLU A 415 -10.25 26.12 -5.87
C GLU A 415 -11.52 25.46 -6.41
N LYS A 416 -12.66 26.06 -6.08
CA LYS A 416 -13.97 25.58 -6.50
C LYS A 416 -14.36 26.19 -7.84
N ILE A 417 -14.83 25.36 -8.75
CA ILE A 417 -15.32 25.74 -10.08
C ILE A 417 -16.84 25.57 -10.08
N ASN A 418 -17.58 26.62 -10.45
CA ASN A 418 -19.03 26.50 -10.63
C ASN A 418 -19.31 25.73 -11.94
N ALA A 419 -19.83 24.52 -11.81
CA ALA A 419 -20.12 23.61 -12.91
C ALA A 419 -21.64 23.42 -13.15
N LYS A 420 -22.48 24.34 -12.64
CA LYS A 420 -23.94 24.29 -12.79
C LYS A 420 -24.38 24.07 -14.24
N ASN A 421 -23.86 24.88 -15.16
CA ASN A 421 -24.27 24.80 -16.57
C ASN A 421 -23.86 23.49 -17.22
N GLN A 422 -22.66 22.99 -16.88
CA GLN A 422 -22.14 21.73 -17.38
C GLN A 422 -22.93 20.55 -16.81
N LEU A 423 -23.35 20.60 -15.55
CA LEU A 423 -24.18 19.57 -14.93
C LEU A 423 -25.58 19.52 -15.58
N ILE A 424 -26.20 20.68 -15.82
CA ILE A 424 -27.48 20.75 -16.52
C ILE A 424 -27.35 20.19 -17.94
N TYR A 425 -26.26 20.56 -18.65
CA TYR A 425 -25.98 20.04 -19.99
C TYR A 425 -25.83 18.52 -19.97
N LEU A 426 -25.03 17.98 -19.05
CA LEU A 426 -24.82 16.54 -18.87
C LEU A 426 -26.15 15.81 -18.61
N MET A 427 -26.97 16.33 -17.69
CA MET A 427 -28.27 15.72 -17.37
C MET A 427 -29.23 15.74 -18.55
N LYS A 428 -29.29 16.87 -19.26
CA LYS A 428 -30.14 17.05 -20.42
C LYS A 428 -29.77 16.10 -21.57
N THR A 429 -28.49 15.92 -21.83
CA THR A 429 -28.00 15.18 -23.00
C THR A 429 -28.07 13.68 -22.79
N HIS A 430 -27.79 13.18 -21.57
CA HIS A 430 -27.59 11.76 -21.33
C HIS A 430 -28.61 11.11 -20.39
N PHE A 431 -29.35 11.86 -19.58
CA PHE A 431 -30.12 11.26 -18.47
C PHE A 431 -31.63 11.59 -18.44
N LEU A 432 -32.14 12.47 -19.30
CA LEU A 432 -33.57 12.88 -19.27
C LEU A 432 -34.55 11.70 -19.50
N ASP A 433 -34.18 10.71 -20.31
CA ASP A 433 -35.05 9.59 -20.64
C ASP A 433 -34.93 8.39 -19.67
N ASN A 434 -34.42 8.61 -18.44
CA ASN A 434 -34.08 7.52 -17.50
C ASN A 434 -33.12 6.45 -18.07
N LYS A 435 -32.36 6.81 -19.10
CA LYS A 435 -31.38 5.91 -19.69
C LYS A 435 -30.23 5.64 -18.73
N LYS A 436 -29.76 4.40 -18.76
CA LYS A 436 -28.50 4.01 -18.12
C LYS A 436 -27.38 4.22 -19.13
N VAL A 437 -26.32 4.91 -18.73
CA VAL A 437 -25.21 5.22 -19.62
C VAL A 437 -23.88 4.87 -18.92
N PHE A 438 -22.96 4.27 -19.65
CA PHE A 438 -21.63 4.00 -19.11
C PHE A 438 -20.79 5.29 -19.05
N ILE A 439 -20.11 5.53 -17.93
CA ILE A 439 -19.29 6.73 -17.75
C ILE A 439 -18.28 6.91 -18.91
N ARG A 440 -17.67 5.81 -19.37
CA ARG A 440 -16.70 5.83 -20.49
C ARG A 440 -17.28 6.30 -21.82
N ASP A 441 -18.59 6.07 -22.03
CA ASP A 441 -19.25 6.42 -23.28
C ASP A 441 -19.77 7.87 -23.20
N ILE A 442 -20.18 8.32 -22.00
CA ILE A 442 -20.60 9.71 -21.76
C ILE A 442 -19.44 10.67 -22.06
N THR A 443 -18.25 10.40 -21.53
CA THR A 443 -17.09 11.34 -21.63
C THR A 443 -16.61 11.53 -23.07
N LYS A 444 -16.84 10.56 -23.96
CA LYS A 444 -16.45 10.65 -25.38
C LYS A 444 -17.30 11.62 -26.20
N ASP A 445 -18.57 11.76 -25.83
CA ASP A 445 -19.56 12.53 -26.60
C ASP A 445 -19.74 13.95 -26.06
N LEU A 446 -19.02 14.32 -25.02
CA LEU A 446 -19.17 15.62 -24.37
C LEU A 446 -18.24 16.69 -24.99
N PRO A 447 -18.71 17.96 -25.08
CA PRO A 447 -17.94 19.03 -25.68
C PRO A 447 -16.66 19.32 -24.90
N LEU A 448 -15.56 19.55 -25.62
CA LEU A 448 -14.28 19.95 -25.06
C LEU A 448 -14.02 21.42 -25.39
N SER A 449 -13.56 22.19 -24.42
CA SER A 449 -13.18 23.59 -24.57
C SER A 449 -11.80 23.82 -23.94
N LYS A 450 -10.85 24.29 -24.75
CA LYS A 450 -9.51 24.63 -24.23
C LYS A 450 -9.53 25.92 -23.39
N ASP A 451 -10.33 26.88 -23.80
CA ASP A 451 -10.43 28.19 -23.16
C ASP A 451 -11.06 28.09 -21.75
N ASP A 452 -12.05 27.20 -21.60
CA ASP A 452 -12.74 26.95 -20.32
C ASP A 452 -12.11 25.80 -19.49
N GLN A 453 -10.99 25.22 -19.93
CA GLN A 453 -10.36 24.05 -19.31
C GLN A 453 -11.32 22.84 -19.16
N ILE A 454 -12.26 22.68 -20.08
CA ILE A 454 -13.23 21.58 -20.12
C ILE A 454 -12.63 20.46 -20.98
N ASP A 455 -12.06 19.46 -20.35
CA ASP A 455 -11.49 18.26 -20.96
C ASP A 455 -12.24 16.99 -20.50
N GLU A 456 -11.81 15.83 -20.97
CA GLU A 456 -12.37 14.55 -20.53
C GLU A 456 -12.25 14.34 -19.01
N LYS A 457 -11.16 14.84 -18.41
CA LYS A 457 -10.92 14.76 -16.97
C LYS A 457 -11.92 15.61 -16.20
N PHE A 458 -12.23 16.81 -16.68
CA PHE A 458 -13.26 17.67 -16.10
C PHE A 458 -14.63 16.97 -16.06
N TRP A 459 -15.05 16.36 -17.18
CA TRP A 459 -16.32 15.65 -17.24
C TRP A 459 -16.37 14.44 -16.32
N LYS A 460 -15.28 13.69 -16.25
CA LYS A 460 -15.15 12.58 -15.29
C LYS A 460 -15.29 13.07 -13.84
N THR A 461 -14.62 14.16 -13.49
CA THR A 461 -14.70 14.81 -12.19
C THR A 461 -16.13 15.23 -11.89
N LEU A 462 -16.81 15.90 -12.83
CA LEU A 462 -18.20 16.34 -12.69
C LEU A 462 -19.14 15.16 -12.43
N ILE A 463 -19.00 14.05 -13.16
CA ILE A 463 -19.82 12.85 -12.96
C ILE A 463 -19.58 12.24 -11.57
N ILE A 464 -18.33 12.13 -11.14
CA ILE A 464 -17.99 11.59 -9.82
C ILE A 464 -18.57 12.48 -8.69
N HIS A 465 -18.40 13.80 -8.79
CA HIS A 465 -19.02 14.73 -7.84
C HIS A 465 -20.55 14.60 -7.81
N SER A 466 -21.17 14.46 -8.98
CA SER A 466 -22.63 14.29 -9.08
C SER A 466 -23.14 12.98 -8.46
N ILE A 467 -22.35 11.91 -8.53
CA ILE A 467 -22.67 10.65 -7.85
C ILE A 467 -22.55 10.80 -6.34
N ILE A 468 -21.50 11.45 -5.85
CA ILE A 468 -21.24 11.62 -4.42
C ILE A 468 -22.28 12.57 -3.78
N GLU A 469 -22.71 13.61 -4.50
CA GLU A 469 -23.79 14.50 -4.05
C GLU A 469 -25.19 13.87 -4.22
N GLY A 470 -25.26 12.67 -4.82
CA GLY A 470 -26.49 11.92 -5.00
C GLY A 470 -27.41 12.42 -6.11
N PHE A 471 -26.92 13.23 -7.04
CA PHE A 471 -27.68 13.61 -8.25
C PHE A 471 -27.70 12.52 -9.31
N LEU A 472 -26.61 11.76 -9.38
CA LEU A 472 -26.49 10.54 -10.18
C LEU A 472 -26.31 9.35 -9.25
N GLU A 473 -26.76 8.18 -9.67
CA GLU A 473 -26.53 6.93 -8.93
C GLU A 473 -25.99 5.85 -9.84
N LYS A 474 -25.05 5.05 -9.30
CA LYS A 474 -24.52 3.87 -10.00
C LYS A 474 -25.60 2.77 -10.06
N ASP A 475 -25.76 2.14 -11.21
CA ASP A 475 -26.65 0.97 -11.28
C ASP A 475 -25.96 -0.25 -10.67
N ILE A 476 -26.61 -0.84 -9.66
CA ILE A 476 -26.09 -1.99 -8.92
C ILE A 476 -26.00 -3.23 -9.81
N ASN A 477 -26.87 -3.36 -10.82
CA ASN A 477 -26.98 -4.54 -11.68
C ASN A 477 -26.18 -4.43 -12.97
N ASP A 478 -25.75 -3.20 -13.33
CA ASP A 478 -25.03 -2.94 -14.57
C ASP A 478 -23.79 -2.12 -14.28
N LEU A 479 -22.68 -2.83 -14.04
CA LEU A 479 -21.42 -2.26 -13.54
C LEU A 479 -20.88 -1.16 -14.43
N GLY A 480 -20.65 0.00 -13.80
CA GLY A 480 -20.10 1.19 -14.45
C GLY A 480 -21.14 2.01 -15.20
N SER A 481 -22.42 1.59 -15.23
CA SER A 481 -23.51 2.44 -15.69
C SER A 481 -24.01 3.37 -14.60
N VAL A 482 -24.50 4.53 -15.02
CA VAL A 482 -24.99 5.61 -14.16
C VAL A 482 -26.37 6.04 -14.67
N LYS A 483 -27.24 6.39 -13.76
CA LYS A 483 -28.57 6.94 -14.05
C LYS A 483 -28.84 8.15 -13.18
N ILE A 484 -29.84 8.97 -13.55
CA ILE A 484 -30.26 10.11 -12.73
C ILE A 484 -31.08 9.61 -11.53
N SER A 485 -30.79 10.15 -10.37
CA SER A 485 -31.53 9.88 -9.14
C SER A 485 -32.77 10.76 -9.01
N GLU A 486 -33.65 10.48 -8.05
CA GLU A 486 -34.77 11.36 -7.73
C GLU A 486 -34.31 12.76 -7.25
N THR A 487 -33.19 12.81 -6.53
CA THR A 487 -32.56 14.10 -6.12
C THR A 487 -32.03 14.84 -7.36
N GLY A 488 -31.43 14.14 -8.31
CA GLY A 488 -30.98 14.73 -9.57
C GLY A 488 -32.12 15.28 -10.42
N LYS A 489 -33.27 14.60 -10.48
CA LYS A 489 -34.48 15.11 -11.17
C LYS A 489 -35.00 16.39 -10.52
N LYS A 490 -35.01 16.45 -9.19
CA LYS A 490 -35.40 17.67 -8.44
C LYS A 490 -34.45 18.83 -8.71
N TYR A 491 -33.12 18.54 -8.68
CA TYR A 491 -32.09 19.53 -9.02
C TYR A 491 -32.25 20.03 -10.47
N PHE A 492 -32.50 19.15 -11.43
CA PHE A 492 -32.70 19.53 -12.83
C PHE A 492 -33.91 20.46 -13.02
N SER A 493 -34.97 20.25 -12.23
CA SER A 493 -36.20 21.10 -12.26
C SER A 493 -35.98 22.48 -11.63
N ASN A 494 -35.14 22.60 -10.65
CA ASN A 494 -34.78 23.87 -9.97
C ASN A 494 -33.28 23.91 -9.69
N PRO A 495 -32.44 24.25 -10.68
CA PRO A 495 -30.98 24.16 -10.55
C PRO A 495 -30.41 25.26 -9.67
N GLU A 496 -29.62 24.89 -8.68
CA GLU A 496 -28.81 25.77 -7.85
C GLU A 496 -27.37 25.77 -8.30
N ASP A 497 -26.52 26.62 -7.73
CA ASP A 497 -25.06 26.60 -7.99
C ASP A 497 -24.47 25.28 -7.53
N PHE A 498 -23.67 24.69 -8.42
CA PHE A 498 -23.00 23.42 -8.17
C PHE A 498 -21.49 23.57 -8.37
N TYR A 499 -20.74 23.33 -7.30
CA TYR A 499 -19.29 23.52 -7.29
C TYR A 499 -18.55 22.21 -7.28
N ILE A 500 -17.58 22.07 -8.17
CA ILE A 500 -16.62 20.99 -8.18
C ILE A 500 -15.22 21.52 -7.90
N MET A 501 -14.30 20.64 -7.48
CA MET A 501 -12.89 20.96 -7.32
C MET A 501 -12.09 20.22 -8.39
N LYS A 502 -11.06 20.84 -8.93
CA LYS A 502 -10.16 20.20 -9.91
C LYS A 502 -9.43 19.04 -9.26
N ASP A 503 -9.47 17.87 -9.89
CA ASP A 503 -8.80 16.66 -9.38
C ASP A 503 -7.28 16.83 -9.26
N ASN A 504 -6.68 16.00 -8.41
CA ASN A 504 -5.25 15.93 -8.25
C ASN A 504 -4.59 15.48 -9.56
N ASP A 505 -3.54 16.16 -9.99
CA ASP A 505 -2.78 15.77 -11.16
C ASP A 505 -1.48 15.11 -10.75
N PHE A 506 -1.46 13.78 -10.82
CA PHE A 506 -0.26 12.97 -10.58
C PHE A 506 0.47 12.60 -11.89
N SER A 507 -0.02 13.06 -13.06
CA SER A 507 0.59 12.79 -14.37
C SER A 507 1.87 13.56 -14.60
N ILE A 508 2.07 14.65 -13.85
CA ILE A 508 3.26 15.50 -13.91
C ILE A 508 4.54 14.70 -13.60
N SER A 509 4.45 13.57 -12.87
CA SER A 509 5.60 12.69 -12.64
C SER A 509 6.13 11.99 -13.90
N HIS A 510 5.41 12.01 -15.02
CA HIS A 510 5.81 11.32 -16.27
C HIS A 510 6.40 12.20 -17.35
N LYS A 511 6.01 13.47 -17.44
CA LYS A 511 6.47 14.36 -18.53
C LYS A 511 7.81 15.05 -18.28
N THR A 512 8.32 14.99 -17.05
CA THR A 512 9.50 15.80 -16.65
C THR A 512 10.62 14.97 -16.04
N LYS A 513 11.04 13.87 -16.72
CA LYS A 513 12.33 13.24 -16.37
C LYS A 513 13.52 14.20 -16.55
N LYS A 514 13.37 15.29 -17.32
CA LYS A 514 14.39 16.35 -17.48
C LYS A 514 14.03 17.70 -16.83
N GLU A 515 12.76 18.01 -16.57
CA GLU A 515 12.37 19.35 -16.08
C GLU A 515 11.87 19.38 -14.64
N LEU A 516 11.36 18.27 -14.05
CA LEU A 516 10.98 18.22 -12.64
C LEU A 516 12.14 17.85 -11.71
N ILE A 517 13.23 17.31 -12.23
CA ILE A 517 14.51 17.32 -11.51
C ILE A 517 14.96 18.77 -11.28
N LYS A 518 14.57 19.70 -12.16
CA LYS A 518 14.78 21.15 -12.01
C LYS A 518 13.73 21.87 -11.14
N ALA A 519 12.58 21.31 -10.88
CA ALA A 519 11.48 22.00 -10.17
C ALA A 519 11.14 21.46 -8.78
N SER A 520 11.61 20.28 -8.37
CA SER A 520 11.51 19.83 -6.98
C SER A 520 12.75 20.23 -6.21
N VAL A 521 12.72 21.46 -5.70
CA VAL A 521 13.53 21.92 -4.54
C VAL A 521 15.00 21.49 -4.56
N ILE A 522 15.68 21.61 -5.70
CA ILE A 522 17.11 21.88 -5.70
C ILE A 522 17.22 23.25 -5.04
N ASP A 523 17.93 23.30 -3.92
CA ASP A 523 18.29 24.59 -3.36
C ASP A 523 19.21 25.30 -4.35
N ALA A 524 18.60 26.11 -5.22
CA ALA A 524 19.28 26.71 -6.36
C ALA A 524 20.41 27.63 -5.92
N GLU A 525 20.30 28.23 -4.74
CA GLU A 525 21.34 29.08 -4.17
C GLU A 525 22.51 28.26 -3.61
N LEU A 526 22.22 27.17 -2.90
CA LEU A 526 23.25 26.24 -2.45
C LEU A 526 23.95 25.58 -3.65
N MET A 527 23.19 25.17 -4.68
CA MET A 527 23.75 24.57 -5.89
C MET A 527 24.77 25.50 -6.58
N LYS A 528 24.45 26.80 -6.73
CA LYS A 528 25.39 27.78 -7.28
C LYS A 528 26.68 27.86 -6.47
N ARG A 529 26.57 27.90 -5.14
CA ARG A 529 27.74 27.98 -4.25
C ARG A 529 28.60 26.70 -4.34
N LEU A 530 27.98 25.53 -4.42
CA LEU A 530 28.68 24.26 -4.58
C LEU A 530 29.40 24.14 -5.93
N VAL A 531 28.78 24.60 -7.02
CA VAL A 531 29.40 24.64 -8.36
C VAL A 531 30.63 25.57 -8.38
N ILE A 532 30.52 26.76 -7.77
CA ILE A 532 31.64 27.69 -7.64
C ILE A 532 32.77 27.07 -6.81
N LEU A 533 32.45 26.44 -5.69
CA LEU A 533 33.47 25.78 -4.86
C LEU A 533 34.16 24.65 -5.64
N ARG A 534 33.40 23.80 -6.34
CA ARG A 534 33.96 22.75 -7.19
C ARG A 534 34.93 23.29 -8.25
N LYS A 535 34.54 24.37 -8.96
CA LYS A 535 35.37 25.00 -9.96
C LYS A 535 36.67 25.56 -9.34
N ASN A 536 36.60 26.23 -8.19
CA ASN A 536 37.76 26.74 -7.49
C ASN A 536 38.74 25.64 -7.00
N ILE A 537 38.21 24.47 -6.61
CA ILE A 537 39.03 23.31 -6.24
C ILE A 537 39.70 22.70 -7.46
N ALA A 538 38.93 22.58 -8.56
CA ALA A 538 39.42 22.06 -9.82
C ALA A 538 40.59 22.93 -10.40
N GLU A 539 40.42 24.25 -10.46
CA GLU A 539 41.45 25.18 -10.89
C GLU A 539 42.74 25.10 -10.04
N LYS A 540 42.59 24.99 -8.69
CA LYS A 540 43.76 24.87 -7.78
C LYS A 540 44.52 23.56 -7.96
N LYS A 541 43.85 22.50 -8.44
CA LYS A 541 44.43 21.16 -8.64
C LYS A 541 44.77 20.87 -10.09
N SER A 542 44.51 21.83 -11.02
CA SER A 542 44.63 21.62 -12.46
C SER A 542 43.88 20.36 -12.93
N LEU A 543 42.65 20.21 -12.47
CA LEU A 543 41.78 19.09 -12.81
C LEU A 543 40.44 19.57 -13.35
N PRO A 544 39.78 18.83 -14.24
CA PRO A 544 38.43 19.16 -14.67
C PRO A 544 37.43 19.07 -13.51
N PRO A 545 36.39 19.96 -13.44
CA PRO A 545 35.46 20.03 -12.35
C PRO A 545 34.73 18.72 -12.06
N TYR A 546 34.40 17.92 -13.08
CA TYR A 546 33.71 16.65 -12.91
C TYR A 546 34.58 15.57 -12.24
N ALA A 547 35.91 15.66 -12.32
CA ALA A 547 36.83 14.77 -11.62
C ALA A 547 36.79 15.00 -10.08
N ILE A 548 36.52 16.21 -9.63
CA ILE A 548 36.33 16.53 -8.22
C ILE A 548 35.03 15.88 -7.72
N LEU A 549 33.88 16.31 -8.27
CA LEU A 549 32.55 15.78 -7.98
C LEU A 549 31.61 15.97 -9.18
N GLN A 550 30.85 14.98 -9.51
CA GLN A 550 29.84 15.05 -10.57
C GLN A 550 28.66 15.94 -10.19
N GLU A 551 27.90 16.44 -11.17
CA GLU A 551 26.80 17.35 -10.95
C GLU A 551 25.69 16.72 -10.07
N PHE A 552 25.37 15.46 -10.30
CA PHE A 552 24.39 14.74 -9.48
C PHE A 552 24.83 14.58 -8.00
N SER A 553 26.15 14.60 -7.71
CA SER A 553 26.64 14.62 -6.33
C SER A 553 26.39 15.96 -5.65
N LEU A 554 26.55 17.07 -6.36
CA LEU A 554 26.22 18.40 -5.88
C LEU A 554 24.71 18.55 -5.67
N GLU A 555 23.90 18.06 -6.61
CA GLU A 555 22.44 18.00 -6.45
C GLU A 555 22.05 17.23 -5.18
N ASP A 556 22.62 16.05 -4.96
CA ASP A 556 22.34 15.25 -3.76
C ASP A 556 22.72 15.99 -2.46
N MET A 557 23.77 16.83 -2.49
CA MET A 557 24.14 17.69 -1.37
C MET A 557 23.11 18.78 -1.08
N THR A 558 22.44 19.32 -2.11
CA THR A 558 21.38 20.34 -1.92
C THR A 558 20.13 19.77 -1.25
N TYR A 559 19.96 18.46 -1.26
CA TYR A 559 18.86 17.77 -0.57
C TYR A 559 19.25 17.29 0.83
N LYS A 560 20.50 16.82 0.98
CA LYS A 560 20.94 16.14 2.22
C LYS A 560 21.62 17.09 3.19
N TYR A 561 22.15 18.23 2.73
CA TYR A 561 22.90 19.18 3.52
C TYR A 561 23.94 18.51 4.44
N PRO A 562 24.93 17.76 3.92
CA PRO A 562 25.90 17.04 4.74
C PRO A 562 26.76 18.00 5.55
N THR A 563 26.83 17.80 6.89
CA THR A 563 27.59 18.64 7.82
C THR A 563 28.70 17.87 8.55
N THR A 564 28.79 16.55 8.32
CA THR A 564 29.85 15.68 8.85
C THR A 564 30.47 14.86 7.72
N LEU A 565 31.71 14.35 7.93
CA LEU A 565 32.36 13.48 6.92
C LEU A 565 31.57 12.18 6.70
N GLU A 566 30.89 11.64 7.71
CA GLU A 566 30.02 10.48 7.58
C GLU A 566 28.80 10.79 6.71
N GLU A 567 28.17 11.95 6.90
CA GLU A 567 27.06 12.39 6.04
C GLU A 567 27.54 12.63 4.60
N PHE A 568 28.71 13.22 4.43
CA PHE A 568 29.29 13.47 3.12
C PHE A 568 29.63 12.17 2.37
N LYS A 569 30.10 11.14 3.06
CA LYS A 569 30.29 9.78 2.51
C LYS A 569 28.98 9.16 1.99
N ASN A 570 27.83 9.58 2.53
CA ASN A 570 26.51 9.11 2.11
C ASN A 570 25.93 9.87 0.90
N ILE A 571 26.65 10.81 0.32
CA ILE A 571 26.32 11.49 -0.93
C ILE A 571 26.52 10.53 -2.10
N ASN A 572 25.61 10.57 -3.06
CA ASN A 572 25.72 9.73 -4.25
C ASN A 572 26.96 10.13 -5.06
N GLY A 573 27.79 9.14 -5.47
CA GLY A 573 29.04 9.40 -6.20
C GLY A 573 30.23 9.86 -5.36
N VAL A 574 30.12 9.85 -4.01
CA VAL A 574 31.23 10.19 -3.09
C VAL A 574 31.75 8.92 -2.41
N GLY A 575 32.96 8.52 -2.72
CA GLY A 575 33.67 7.43 -2.07
C GLY A 575 34.67 7.93 -1.01
N GLU A 576 35.33 7.01 -0.30
CA GLU A 576 36.24 7.34 0.81
C GLU A 576 37.39 8.24 0.38
N GLY A 577 37.97 8.04 -0.80
CA GLY A 577 39.04 8.89 -1.33
C GLY A 577 38.63 10.34 -1.49
N LYS A 578 37.42 10.58 -2.02
CA LYS A 578 36.85 11.93 -2.22
C LYS A 578 36.44 12.57 -0.88
N VAL A 579 35.98 11.79 0.09
CA VAL A 579 35.70 12.26 1.45
C VAL A 579 36.94 12.86 2.10
N VAL A 580 38.08 12.16 2.01
CA VAL A 580 39.34 12.60 2.59
C VAL A 580 39.92 13.82 1.86
N LYS A 581 39.86 13.82 0.52
CA LYS A 581 40.48 14.88 -0.30
C LYS A 581 39.66 16.19 -0.35
N PHE A 582 38.34 16.11 -0.37
CA PHE A 582 37.47 17.25 -0.66
C PHE A 582 36.40 17.49 0.39
N GLY A 583 36.03 16.51 1.23
CA GLY A 583 34.87 16.55 2.11
C GLY A 583 34.83 17.79 3.04
N ASN A 584 35.92 18.14 3.67
CA ASN A 584 35.95 19.27 4.62
C ASN A 584 35.51 20.60 3.98
N GLN A 585 35.94 20.89 2.75
CA GLN A 585 35.64 22.15 2.07
C GLN A 585 34.14 22.26 1.72
N PHE A 586 33.54 21.18 1.23
CA PHE A 586 32.11 21.15 0.94
C PHE A 586 31.26 21.20 2.21
N ILE A 587 31.66 20.48 3.25
CA ILE A 587 30.99 20.47 4.55
C ILE A 587 30.98 21.84 5.21
N GLU A 588 32.11 22.56 5.16
CA GLU A 588 32.25 23.91 5.72
C GLU A 588 31.29 24.88 5.02
N LEU A 589 31.28 24.91 3.69
CA LEU A 589 30.35 25.73 2.92
C LEU A 589 28.88 25.41 3.26
N ILE A 590 28.52 24.12 3.37
CA ILE A 590 27.14 23.71 3.67
C ILE A 590 26.77 24.08 5.11
N ARG A 591 27.67 23.95 6.07
CA ARG A 591 27.44 24.38 7.46
C ARG A 591 27.17 25.87 7.57
N ASP A 592 27.95 26.69 6.85
CA ASP A 592 27.76 28.14 6.84
C ASP A 592 26.43 28.50 6.16
N TYR A 593 26.11 27.83 5.07
CA TYR A 593 24.83 28.00 4.38
C TYR A 593 23.62 27.66 5.27
N ILE A 594 23.67 26.55 6.01
CA ILE A 594 22.61 26.15 6.93
C ILE A 594 22.41 27.19 8.05
N LYS A 595 23.50 27.76 8.57
CA LYS A 595 23.43 28.83 9.58
C LYS A 595 22.87 30.13 9.03
N GLU A 596 23.26 30.50 7.80
CA GLU A 596 22.82 31.73 7.13
C GLU A 596 21.32 31.74 6.87
N PHE A 597 20.75 30.58 6.48
CA PHE A 597 19.36 30.44 6.07
C PHE A 597 18.46 29.74 7.11
N ASP A 598 18.96 29.48 8.30
CA ASP A 598 18.26 28.81 9.42
C ASP A 598 17.56 27.49 9.01
N ILE A 599 18.28 26.67 8.24
CA ILE A 599 17.74 25.44 7.64
C ILE A 599 17.67 24.34 8.70
N VAL A 600 16.45 23.87 9.00
CA VAL A 600 16.24 22.70 9.85
C VAL A 600 16.46 21.43 9.02
N LYS A 601 17.56 20.72 9.32
CA LYS A 601 17.85 19.43 8.69
C LYS A 601 16.75 18.41 8.95
N SER A 602 16.28 17.75 7.89
CA SER A 602 15.61 16.44 8.05
C SER A 602 16.67 15.42 8.47
N GLU A 603 16.41 14.67 9.55
CA GLU A 603 17.30 13.63 10.11
C GLU A 603 17.96 12.77 9.01
N ASP A 604 19.20 12.35 9.25
CA ASP A 604 20.01 11.55 8.32
C ASP A 604 19.31 10.27 7.88
N ILE A 605 19.00 10.16 6.60
CA ILE A 605 18.37 8.99 6.01
C ILE A 605 19.35 8.28 5.08
N VAL A 606 19.71 7.05 5.44
CA VAL A 606 20.55 6.17 4.62
C VAL A 606 19.68 5.39 3.65
N LEU A 607 19.76 5.67 2.35
CA LEU A 607 19.01 4.96 1.31
C LEU A 607 19.75 3.75 0.71
N ARG A 608 20.98 3.47 1.17
CA ARG A 608 21.77 2.34 0.67
C ARG A 608 21.69 1.16 1.64
N THR A 609 21.23 0.02 1.14
CA THR A 609 21.33 -1.27 1.83
C THR A 609 22.68 -1.92 1.45
N SER A 610 23.52 -2.17 2.44
CA SER A 610 24.79 -2.86 2.27
C SER A 610 24.58 -4.38 2.08
N GLY A 611 24.08 -4.84 0.95
CA GLY A 611 23.86 -6.29 0.91
C GLY A 611 23.95 -7.01 -0.42
N SER A 612 23.56 -6.45 -1.54
CA SER A 612 23.58 -7.21 -2.81
C SER A 612 24.40 -6.58 -3.93
N LYS A 613 24.66 -5.29 -3.91
CA LYS A 613 25.55 -4.64 -4.89
C LYS A 613 27.03 -4.77 -4.51
N SER A 614 27.34 -4.96 -3.25
CA SER A 614 28.72 -5.13 -2.75
C SER A 614 29.39 -6.38 -3.28
N SER A 615 28.69 -7.52 -3.39
CA SER A 615 29.31 -8.76 -3.88
C SER A 615 29.60 -8.73 -5.38
N LYS A 616 28.73 -8.10 -6.20
CA LYS A 616 28.96 -7.94 -7.64
C LYS A 616 30.07 -6.94 -7.94
N LYS A 617 30.10 -5.82 -7.20
CA LYS A 617 31.18 -4.82 -7.27
C LYS A 617 32.52 -5.41 -6.83
N LEU A 618 32.54 -6.15 -5.74
CA LEU A 618 33.76 -6.81 -5.24
C LEU A 618 34.26 -7.87 -6.20
N SER A 619 33.37 -8.68 -6.79
CA SER A 619 33.72 -9.66 -7.82
C SER A 619 34.29 -9.00 -9.07
N LEU A 620 33.77 -7.83 -9.49
CA LEU A 620 34.32 -7.10 -10.64
C LEU A 620 35.69 -6.54 -10.34
N ILE A 621 35.92 -5.92 -9.19
CA ILE A 621 37.24 -5.46 -8.75
C ILE A 621 38.26 -6.63 -8.70
N GLN A 622 37.87 -7.76 -8.13
CA GLN A 622 38.72 -8.95 -8.04
C GLN A 622 39.10 -9.51 -9.42
N ASN A 623 38.25 -9.41 -10.43
CA ASN A 623 38.57 -9.84 -11.79
C ASN A 623 39.57 -8.88 -12.45
N ILE A 624 39.44 -7.57 -12.21
CA ILE A 624 40.38 -6.55 -12.69
C ILE A 624 41.74 -6.70 -12.00
N ASP A 625 41.76 -6.92 -10.68
CA ASP A 625 43.01 -7.18 -9.92
C ASP A 625 43.76 -8.41 -10.42
N LYS A 626 43.04 -9.38 -11.02
CA LYS A 626 43.61 -10.53 -11.70
C LYS A 626 44.03 -10.28 -13.12
N LYS A 627 43.87 -9.04 -13.63
CA LYS A 627 44.17 -8.61 -15.00
C LYS A 627 43.43 -9.43 -16.07
N ILE A 628 42.15 -9.78 -15.79
CA ILE A 628 41.31 -10.46 -16.79
C ILE A 628 40.85 -9.38 -17.79
N PRO A 629 40.97 -9.61 -19.13
CA PRO A 629 40.50 -8.68 -20.14
C PRO A 629 39.04 -8.27 -19.95
N LEU A 630 38.71 -7.00 -20.22
CA LEU A 630 37.36 -6.46 -19.94
C LEU A 630 36.28 -7.12 -20.78
N ASP A 631 36.59 -7.52 -22.00
CA ASP A 631 35.72 -8.27 -22.90
C ASP A 631 35.43 -9.67 -22.35
N GLU A 632 36.41 -10.39 -21.83
CA GLU A 632 36.22 -11.70 -21.16
C GLU A 632 35.36 -11.55 -19.88
N ILE A 633 35.52 -10.46 -19.12
CA ILE A 633 34.68 -10.16 -17.95
C ILE A 633 33.24 -9.95 -18.39
N SER A 634 32.99 -9.22 -19.47
CA SER A 634 31.68 -8.96 -20.06
C SER A 634 31.01 -10.30 -20.46
N GLU A 635 31.70 -11.14 -21.23
CA GLU A 635 31.21 -12.45 -21.67
C GLU A 635 30.90 -13.38 -20.49
N SER A 636 31.83 -13.49 -19.53
CA SER A 636 31.65 -14.36 -18.35
C SER A 636 30.47 -13.98 -17.48
N ARG A 637 30.08 -12.69 -17.49
CA ARG A 637 28.95 -12.16 -16.73
C ARG A 637 27.64 -12.12 -17.55
N GLY A 638 27.72 -12.40 -18.86
CA GLY A 638 26.58 -12.35 -19.78
C GLY A 638 25.93 -10.95 -19.87
N ILE A 639 26.75 -9.89 -19.85
CA ILE A 639 26.30 -8.50 -19.97
C ILE A 639 26.95 -7.87 -21.21
N GLU A 640 26.29 -6.88 -21.81
CA GLU A 640 26.87 -6.11 -22.93
C GLU A 640 28.07 -5.28 -22.43
N PHE A 641 29.06 -5.09 -23.27
CA PHE A 641 30.33 -4.43 -22.93
C PHE A 641 30.09 -2.97 -22.45
N ASN A 642 29.17 -2.26 -23.09
CA ASN A 642 28.77 -0.91 -22.69
C ASN A 642 28.13 -0.85 -21.28
N ILE A 643 27.47 -1.93 -20.83
CA ILE A 643 26.97 -2.04 -19.47
C ILE A 643 28.11 -2.23 -18.48
N LEU A 644 29.14 -3.03 -18.87
CA LEU A 644 30.34 -3.22 -18.06
C LEU A 644 31.08 -1.89 -17.89
N LEU A 645 31.30 -1.14 -18.96
CA LEU A 645 31.96 0.19 -18.90
C LEU A 645 31.20 1.15 -17.96
N SER A 646 29.88 1.15 -18.03
CA SER A 646 29.07 1.98 -17.13
C SER A 646 29.18 1.55 -15.65
N GLU A 647 29.36 0.24 -15.37
CA GLU A 647 29.64 -0.26 -14.01
C GLU A 647 31.05 0.19 -13.55
N LEU A 648 32.07 0.13 -14.41
CA LEU A 648 33.45 0.57 -14.12
C LEU A 648 33.52 2.09 -13.87
N GLU A 649 32.93 2.89 -14.75
CA GLU A 649 32.79 4.33 -14.56
C GLU A 649 32.16 4.66 -13.21
N SER A 650 31.07 4.01 -12.85
CA SER A 650 30.40 4.20 -11.54
C SER A 650 31.31 3.83 -10.36
N ILE A 651 32.22 2.87 -10.53
CA ILE A 651 33.18 2.47 -9.50
C ILE A 651 34.26 3.55 -9.32
N VAL A 652 34.87 4.00 -10.41
CA VAL A 652 35.94 5.01 -10.38
C VAL A 652 35.37 6.37 -9.94
N PHE A 653 34.23 6.79 -10.46
CA PHE A 653 33.56 8.01 -10.00
C PHE A 653 33.21 7.97 -8.50
N SER A 654 32.99 6.81 -7.92
CA SER A 654 32.79 6.69 -6.45
C SER A 654 34.10 6.83 -5.67
N GLY A 655 35.26 6.98 -6.31
CA GLY A 655 36.58 7.09 -5.69
C GLY A 655 37.22 5.74 -5.33
N THR A 656 36.82 4.67 -5.98
CA THR A 656 37.47 3.35 -5.84
C THR A 656 38.49 3.18 -6.95
N LYS A 657 39.75 2.89 -6.60
CA LYS A 657 40.82 2.69 -7.58
C LYS A 657 40.64 1.36 -8.32
N LEU A 658 40.82 1.38 -9.66
CA LEU A 658 40.79 0.24 -10.54
C LEU A 658 42.07 0.26 -11.41
N ASP A 659 42.87 -0.78 -11.39
CA ASP A 659 44.05 -0.89 -12.26
C ASP A 659 43.64 -1.55 -13.58
N ILE A 660 43.34 -0.71 -14.59
CA ILE A 660 42.99 -1.16 -15.95
C ILE A 660 44.07 -0.84 -16.97
N ASP A 661 45.28 -0.41 -16.56
CA ASP A 661 46.38 -0.04 -17.44
C ASP A 661 46.72 -1.17 -18.43
N TYR A 662 46.71 -2.40 -17.96
CA TYR A 662 46.98 -3.60 -18.79
C TYR A 662 46.02 -3.71 -19.99
N TYR A 663 44.77 -3.23 -19.88
CA TYR A 663 43.81 -3.28 -20.97
C TYR A 663 43.88 -2.03 -21.85
N VAL A 664 44.18 -0.88 -21.28
CA VAL A 664 44.39 0.35 -22.03
C VAL A 664 45.62 0.24 -22.93
N ASP A 665 46.72 -0.31 -22.42
CA ASP A 665 47.95 -0.51 -23.16
C ASP A 665 47.81 -1.51 -24.33
N ASP A 666 46.80 -2.39 -24.27
CA ASP A 666 46.50 -3.34 -25.36
C ASP A 666 45.67 -2.70 -26.49
N ILE A 667 44.91 -1.63 -26.22
CA ILE A 667 43.97 -1.02 -27.18
C ILE A 667 44.43 0.36 -27.70
N LEU A 668 45.24 1.08 -26.94
CA LEU A 668 45.74 2.44 -27.28
C LEU A 668 47.26 2.47 -27.14
N ASP A 669 47.94 3.02 -28.17
CA ASP A 669 49.38 3.24 -28.12
C ASP A 669 49.73 4.46 -27.22
N GLU A 670 51.04 4.64 -26.95
CA GLU A 670 51.54 5.70 -26.07
C GLU A 670 51.18 7.12 -26.60
N ASP A 671 51.25 7.34 -27.91
CA ASP A 671 50.94 8.66 -28.52
C ASP A 671 49.43 8.98 -28.39
N GLN A 672 48.58 7.97 -28.62
CA GLN A 672 47.14 8.08 -28.44
C GLN A 672 46.73 8.34 -26.96
N GLN A 673 47.39 7.69 -26.03
CA GLN A 673 47.16 7.88 -24.61
C GLN A 673 47.58 9.30 -24.16
N GLU A 674 48.66 9.84 -24.71
CA GLU A 674 49.14 11.19 -24.42
C GLU A 674 48.13 12.23 -24.97
N GLU A 675 47.63 12.06 -26.19
CA GLU A 675 46.62 12.91 -26.82
C GLU A 675 45.31 12.94 -26.03
N LEU A 676 44.81 11.77 -25.66
CA LEU A 676 43.58 11.63 -24.82
C LEU A 676 43.79 12.21 -23.43
N HIS A 677 45.00 12.11 -22.87
CA HIS A 677 45.32 12.68 -21.57
C HIS A 677 45.24 14.21 -21.60
N GLU A 678 45.81 14.86 -22.60
CA GLU A 678 45.76 16.30 -22.79
C GLU A 678 44.31 16.77 -22.96
N TYR A 679 43.54 16.07 -23.80
CA TYR A 679 42.12 16.39 -24.01
C TYR A 679 41.32 16.30 -22.71
N PHE A 680 41.40 15.21 -21.95
CA PHE A 680 40.61 15.02 -20.71
C PHE A 680 41.05 15.94 -19.56
N ILE A 681 42.26 16.46 -19.58
CA ILE A 681 42.71 17.51 -18.64
C ILE A 681 42.04 18.86 -18.93
N ASP A 682 41.95 19.22 -20.21
CA ASP A 682 41.45 20.55 -20.63
C ASP A 682 39.92 20.57 -20.81
N SER A 683 39.29 19.42 -20.91
CA SER A 683 37.85 19.31 -21.14
C SER A 683 37.01 19.79 -19.93
N GLU A 684 36.10 20.74 -20.16
CA GLU A 684 35.10 21.18 -19.17
C GLU A 684 33.87 20.28 -19.13
N SER A 685 33.64 19.39 -20.12
CA SER A 685 32.48 18.52 -20.27
C SER A 685 32.73 17.11 -19.72
N GLU A 686 31.73 16.57 -19.04
CA GLU A 686 31.70 15.15 -18.64
C GLU A 686 31.01 14.25 -19.67
N ASP A 687 30.43 14.82 -20.75
CA ASP A 687 29.72 14.10 -21.79
C ASP A 687 30.68 13.52 -22.83
N ILE A 688 30.72 12.20 -22.94
CA ILE A 688 31.61 11.49 -23.87
C ILE A 688 31.28 11.79 -25.33
N LEU A 689 30.03 12.19 -25.63
CA LEU A 689 29.66 12.56 -27.00
C LEU A 689 30.38 13.83 -27.49
N VAL A 690 30.75 14.70 -26.56
CA VAL A 690 31.54 15.91 -26.89
C VAL A 690 32.96 15.52 -27.31
N ALA A 691 33.57 14.55 -26.62
CA ALA A 691 34.86 14.01 -26.99
C ALA A 691 34.81 13.29 -28.36
N LEU A 692 33.74 12.52 -28.60
CA LEU A 692 33.55 11.83 -29.88
C LEU A 692 33.41 12.80 -31.05
N ASP A 693 32.73 13.93 -30.86
CA ASP A 693 32.61 14.99 -31.88
C ASP A 693 33.94 15.73 -32.11
N GLU A 694 34.76 15.95 -31.06
CA GLU A 694 36.04 16.65 -31.14
C GLU A 694 37.10 15.83 -31.93
N PHE A 695 37.10 14.52 -31.71
CA PHE A 695 38.05 13.63 -32.41
C PHE A 695 37.59 13.15 -33.80
N GLU A 696 36.46 13.62 -34.31
CA GLU A 696 35.91 13.39 -35.68
C GLU A 696 35.95 11.90 -36.15
N GLY A 697 36.03 10.93 -35.22
CA GLY A 697 35.99 9.49 -35.47
C GLY A 697 37.39 8.81 -35.46
N ASP A 698 38.43 9.47 -34.98
CA ASP A 698 39.76 8.86 -34.76
C ASP A 698 39.73 7.87 -33.60
N TYR A 699 38.77 8.01 -32.68
CA TYR A 699 38.49 7.08 -31.57
C TYR A 699 37.02 6.70 -31.57
N ASP A 700 36.73 5.45 -31.14
CA ASP A 700 35.36 5.04 -30.92
C ASP A 700 34.86 5.38 -29.47
N GLU A 701 33.55 5.26 -29.24
CA GLU A 701 32.96 5.56 -27.93
C GLU A 701 33.53 4.68 -26.82
N GLU A 702 33.85 3.43 -27.11
CA GLU A 702 34.35 2.47 -26.12
C GLU A 702 35.79 2.81 -25.73
N GLU A 703 36.65 3.15 -26.66
CA GLU A 703 38.03 3.59 -26.44
C GLU A 703 38.08 4.86 -25.58
N LEU A 704 37.29 5.86 -25.92
CA LEU A 704 37.19 7.12 -25.15
C LEU A 704 36.70 6.87 -23.72
N ARG A 705 35.75 5.98 -23.53
CA ARG A 705 35.22 5.61 -22.19
C ARG A 705 36.24 4.86 -21.37
N ILE A 706 36.95 3.91 -21.97
CA ILE A 706 37.99 3.13 -21.31
C ILE A 706 39.13 4.07 -20.88
N TYR A 707 39.61 4.94 -21.77
CA TYR A 707 40.66 5.88 -21.39
C TYR A 707 40.20 6.86 -20.31
N ARG A 708 38.98 7.37 -20.40
CA ARG A 708 38.39 8.24 -19.34
C ARG A 708 38.35 7.54 -17.97
N ILE A 709 38.08 6.23 -17.91
CA ILE A 709 38.14 5.45 -16.66
C ILE A 709 39.56 5.45 -16.10
N LYS A 710 40.60 5.22 -16.95
CA LYS A 710 42.01 5.31 -16.57
C LYS A 710 42.36 6.70 -16.07
N PHE A 711 42.05 7.73 -16.83
CA PHE A 711 42.32 9.13 -16.48
C PHE A 711 41.70 9.50 -15.11
N LEU A 712 40.43 9.22 -14.90
CA LEU A 712 39.75 9.48 -13.61
C LEU A 712 40.36 8.69 -12.47
N ASN A 713 40.84 7.49 -12.73
CA ASN A 713 41.52 6.66 -11.75
C ASN A 713 42.84 7.28 -11.30
N ASP A 714 43.58 7.86 -12.22
CA ASP A 714 44.87 8.51 -11.96
C ASP A 714 44.74 9.86 -11.27
N VAL A 715 43.76 10.69 -11.67
CA VAL A 715 43.62 12.05 -11.15
C VAL A 715 42.73 12.15 -9.92
N SER A 716 41.77 11.24 -9.74
CA SER A 716 40.75 11.32 -8.67
C SER A 716 41.10 10.48 -7.45
N ASN A 717 42.01 9.52 -7.54
CA ASN A 717 42.45 8.60 -6.51
C ASN A 717 43.95 8.72 -6.26
#